data_8a0f1bf8d80a742128383f85e66b7d98
#
_entry.id   8a0f1bf8d80a742128383f85e66b7d98
#
_cell.length_a   1.000
_cell.length_b   1.000
_cell.length_c   1.000
_cell.angle_alpha   90.00
_cell.angle_beta   90.00
_cell.angle_gamma   90.00
#
_symmetry.space_group_name_H-M   'P 1'
#
loop_
_entity.id
_entity.type
_entity.pdbx_description
1 polymer ?
#
loop_
_entity_poly.entity_id
_entity_poly.type
_entity_poly.pdbx_seq_one_letter_code
_entity_poly.pdbx_strand_id
1 'polypeptide(L)'
;MRDRREPEKLEQRIRIERDGTVTALSGKIDFGQGLRTAFAQIVADELDVPIERVHVVLGDTDQVPFDFGTFGSHSVAQEAPLLRKAAAFARRQLLDRASAKLGLTEDKLDTAAGAVVAGGKRVPYVELLDSEPLAGTVPDDVSLMPDQRRKYTGRSMPHLEARDIVTGRATFVADIRLPGMARGAMVRPPARGAKLRSLDDTAAKAMPGVIAVVRDGDVVGVVAEREDQARAAAAAVDADWHAIPVEGPTAEVPMRSDANVDEKLRAASVRLTQTYVLPPIASAPIGPSAAVADVRGYGATMYVGTHRPFGVRDQIAKTLGLPEKKVRVLPQITSGTYGRNSAADAAIEAAILSKGSGRPVLLQWTREEEFAWSPSRPEAVLEIAAGLNVDGGIVAWRYDEHTNVHTAAGLDPQVLGVTSGRNAIPPYAEFPARVTLHIEPTRLRTANFRSLAAAENVFAIESFMDELAGVSAQDPLAFRLRHITDKRFRRVVEHVAERSGWGERPGGRRGRGIACTVYHGTYVAQVAEVEVSLSGAVRLVKVWCVVDPGETVNPEGVRNQIEGGIQQSASWALKEELLHRDGRVMNTGWDTYPIATFRDAPESIEVFVEGDESAAPTGVGEPGAVPTAAAIANAVFAASGARLRSVPLTRERVRKAMPG
;
A
#
# COMPACT_ATOMS: atom_id res chain seq x y z
N MET A 1 7.16 -14.15 11.71
CA MET A 1 8.45 -13.46 11.53
C MET A 1 9.46 -14.48 11.08
N ARG A 2 10.16 -14.25 9.95
CA ARG A 2 11.37 -15.02 9.66
C ARG A 2 12.34 -14.75 10.80
N ASP A 3 12.95 -15.81 11.35
CA ASP A 3 14.03 -15.62 12.30
C ASP A 3 15.15 -14.88 11.56
N ARG A 4 15.46 -13.64 11.95
CA ARG A 4 16.53 -12.81 11.38
C ARG A 4 17.93 -13.40 11.58
N ARG A 5 18.03 -14.63 12.09
CA ARG A 5 19.28 -15.33 12.40
C ARG A 5 19.86 -16.12 11.23
N GLU A 6 19.12 -16.34 10.14
CA GLU A 6 19.73 -16.94 8.96
C GLU A 6 20.49 -15.87 8.16
N PRO A 7 21.80 -16.04 7.96
CA PRO A 7 22.59 -15.09 7.20
C PRO A 7 22.13 -15.04 5.74
N GLU A 8 22.10 -13.83 5.14
CA GLU A 8 21.78 -13.66 3.73
C GLU A 8 22.83 -14.35 2.85
N LYS A 9 22.35 -15.08 1.84
CA LYS A 9 23.21 -15.75 0.86
C LYS A 9 23.14 -15.07 -0.49
N LEU A 10 24.31 -14.88 -1.10
CA LEU A 10 24.46 -14.21 -2.38
C LEU A 10 23.59 -14.84 -3.48
N GLU A 11 23.66 -16.15 -3.62
CA GLU A 11 22.95 -16.92 -4.66
C GLU A 11 21.42 -16.85 -4.53
N GLN A 12 20.90 -16.41 -3.38
CA GLN A 12 19.48 -16.15 -3.16
C GLN A 12 19.06 -14.73 -3.55
N ARG A 13 20.03 -13.84 -3.84
CA ARG A 13 19.79 -12.42 -4.12
C ARG A 13 20.27 -12.00 -5.50
N ILE A 14 21.43 -12.45 -5.93
CA ILE A 14 22.07 -12.03 -7.19
C ILE A 14 22.57 -13.28 -7.91
N ARG A 15 22.28 -13.33 -9.21
CA ARG A 15 22.86 -14.30 -10.15
C ARG A 15 23.39 -13.52 -11.36
N ILE A 16 24.55 -13.92 -11.84
CA ILE A 16 25.10 -13.38 -13.08
C ILE A 16 25.14 -14.54 -14.09
N GLU A 17 24.40 -14.36 -15.17
CA GLU A 17 24.26 -15.39 -16.21
C GLU A 17 25.43 -15.33 -17.21
N ARG A 18 25.61 -16.42 -17.97
CA ARG A 18 26.71 -16.54 -18.97
C ARG A 18 26.60 -15.55 -20.13
N ASP A 19 25.45 -14.97 -20.39
CA ASP A 19 25.24 -13.92 -21.39
C ASP A 19 25.50 -12.50 -20.86
N GLY A 20 25.86 -12.39 -19.57
CA GLY A 20 26.11 -11.14 -18.88
C GLY A 20 24.87 -10.46 -18.30
N THR A 21 23.72 -11.12 -18.35
CA THR A 21 22.51 -10.70 -17.65
C THR A 21 22.70 -10.87 -16.15
N VAL A 22 22.24 -9.91 -15.37
CA VAL A 22 22.22 -9.94 -13.90
C VAL A 22 20.79 -10.13 -13.45
N THR A 23 20.52 -11.20 -12.70
CA THR A 23 19.21 -11.45 -12.11
C THR A 23 19.24 -11.09 -10.62
N ALA A 24 18.45 -10.09 -10.24
CA ALA A 24 18.20 -9.72 -8.85
C ALA A 24 16.92 -10.41 -8.37
N LEU A 25 16.95 -10.99 -7.17
CA LEU A 25 15.89 -11.81 -6.61
C LEU A 25 15.34 -11.18 -5.32
N SER A 26 14.05 -10.89 -5.27
CA SER A 26 13.38 -10.36 -4.08
C SER A 26 11.99 -10.97 -3.88
N GLY A 27 11.65 -11.27 -2.63
CA GLY A 27 10.31 -11.71 -2.25
C GLY A 27 9.26 -10.60 -2.29
N LYS A 28 9.66 -9.34 -2.49
CA LYS A 28 8.76 -8.20 -2.69
C LYS A 28 8.03 -8.29 -4.03
N ILE A 29 6.97 -7.50 -4.18
CA ILE A 29 6.13 -7.44 -5.39
C ILE A 29 6.08 -6.02 -5.93
N ASP A 30 6.09 -5.91 -7.25
CA ASP A 30 5.71 -4.68 -7.94
C ASP A 30 4.27 -4.83 -8.47
N PHE A 31 3.39 -3.96 -8.00
CA PHE A 31 2.00 -3.84 -8.48
C PHE A 31 1.72 -2.42 -9.03
N GLY A 32 2.77 -1.75 -9.53
CA GLY A 32 2.74 -0.44 -10.17
C GLY A 32 3.46 0.66 -9.41
N GLN A 33 4.08 0.36 -8.24
CA GLN A 33 4.80 1.37 -7.45
C GLN A 33 6.27 1.54 -7.85
N GLY A 34 6.79 0.76 -8.84
CA GLY A 34 8.12 0.97 -9.41
C GLY A 34 9.27 0.30 -8.66
N LEU A 35 9.01 -0.71 -7.84
CA LEU A 35 10.07 -1.43 -7.13
C LEU A 35 11.07 -2.10 -8.06
N ARG A 36 10.59 -2.68 -9.18
CA ARG A 36 11.46 -3.32 -10.17
C ARG A 36 12.50 -2.36 -10.70
N THR A 37 12.10 -1.13 -11.02
CA THR A 37 13.00 -0.06 -11.46
C THR A 37 13.98 0.32 -10.36
N ALA A 38 13.50 0.59 -9.15
CA ALA A 38 14.35 0.99 -8.03
C ALA A 38 15.40 -0.09 -7.67
N PHE A 39 15.01 -1.36 -7.66
CA PHE A 39 15.94 -2.46 -7.37
C PHE A 39 16.95 -2.67 -8.51
N ALA A 40 16.54 -2.48 -9.77
CA ALA A 40 17.45 -2.51 -10.91
C ALA A 40 18.49 -1.38 -10.83
N GLN A 41 18.10 -0.15 -10.44
CA GLN A 41 19.01 0.98 -10.22
C GLN A 41 20.09 0.64 -9.19
N ILE A 42 19.68 0.11 -8.04
CA ILE A 42 20.61 -0.26 -6.95
C ILE A 42 21.60 -1.32 -7.38
N VAL A 43 21.13 -2.39 -8.03
CA VAL A 43 21.97 -3.51 -8.46
C VAL A 43 22.90 -3.11 -9.60
N ALA A 44 22.41 -2.29 -10.54
CA ALA A 44 23.20 -1.77 -11.63
C ALA A 44 24.37 -0.90 -11.15
N ASP A 45 24.13 -0.05 -10.15
CA ASP A 45 25.17 0.77 -9.54
C ASP A 45 26.22 -0.08 -8.81
N GLU A 46 25.79 -0.98 -7.95
CA GLU A 46 26.73 -1.78 -7.14
C GLU A 46 27.58 -2.75 -7.96
N LEU A 47 27.04 -3.29 -9.05
CA LEU A 47 27.78 -4.15 -9.98
C LEU A 47 28.46 -3.38 -11.12
N ASP A 48 28.22 -2.07 -11.21
CA ASP A 48 28.70 -1.25 -12.33
C ASP A 48 28.36 -1.87 -13.70
N VAL A 49 27.08 -2.20 -13.90
CA VAL A 49 26.55 -2.75 -15.14
C VAL A 49 25.51 -1.82 -15.76
N PRO A 50 25.29 -1.84 -17.08
CA PRO A 50 24.15 -1.17 -17.69
C PRO A 50 22.83 -1.70 -17.10
N ILE A 51 21.91 -0.77 -16.78
CA ILE A 51 20.64 -1.14 -16.12
C ILE A 51 19.80 -2.09 -16.98
N GLU A 52 19.93 -2.01 -18.29
CA GLU A 52 19.24 -2.86 -19.26
C GLU A 52 19.65 -4.35 -19.15
N ARG A 53 20.77 -4.61 -18.48
CA ARG A 53 21.23 -5.98 -18.18
C ARG A 53 20.71 -6.51 -16.87
N VAL A 54 20.01 -5.69 -16.07
CA VAL A 54 19.50 -6.11 -14.77
C VAL A 54 18.05 -6.57 -14.90
N HIS A 55 17.84 -7.83 -14.66
CA HIS A 55 16.54 -8.47 -14.53
C HIS A 55 16.16 -8.59 -13.07
N VAL A 56 14.95 -8.14 -12.68
CA VAL A 56 14.47 -8.26 -11.31
C VAL A 56 13.31 -9.25 -11.26
N VAL A 57 13.50 -10.38 -10.60
CA VAL A 57 12.46 -11.38 -10.33
C VAL A 57 11.85 -11.11 -8.97
N LEU A 58 10.53 -10.90 -8.95
CA LEU A 58 9.79 -10.53 -7.75
C LEU A 58 8.77 -11.61 -7.40
N GLY A 59 8.83 -12.08 -6.15
CA GLY A 59 7.80 -12.86 -5.48
C GLY A 59 7.49 -14.26 -6.02
N ASP A 60 8.20 -14.76 -7.03
CA ASP A 60 8.09 -16.16 -7.46
C ASP A 60 8.59 -17.06 -6.33
N THR A 61 7.65 -17.76 -5.67
CA THR A 61 7.95 -18.49 -4.43
C THR A 61 8.92 -19.64 -4.56
N ASP A 62 9.23 -20.08 -5.79
CA ASP A 62 10.22 -21.12 -6.06
C ASP A 62 11.61 -20.55 -6.34
N GLN A 63 11.72 -19.24 -6.65
CA GLN A 63 12.98 -18.64 -7.07
C GLN A 63 13.54 -17.64 -6.07
N VAL A 64 12.67 -16.91 -5.38
CA VAL A 64 13.10 -15.79 -4.51
C VAL A 64 13.14 -16.20 -3.04
N PRO A 65 13.94 -15.52 -2.21
CA PRO A 65 13.92 -15.75 -0.77
C PRO A 65 12.56 -15.40 -0.17
N PHE A 66 12.25 -16.00 0.97
CA PHE A 66 11.02 -15.71 1.71
C PHE A 66 10.91 -14.23 2.05
N ASP A 67 9.73 -13.68 1.83
CA ASP A 67 9.35 -12.34 2.28
C ASP A 67 7.92 -12.35 2.87
N PHE A 68 7.72 -11.58 3.92
CA PHE A 68 6.41 -11.53 4.59
C PHE A 68 5.34 -10.83 3.74
N GLY A 69 5.76 -9.92 2.86
CA GLY A 69 4.88 -9.22 1.92
C GLY A 69 5.30 -7.78 1.61
N THR A 70 4.59 -7.19 0.66
CA THR A 70 4.80 -5.82 0.17
C THR A 70 3.67 -4.93 0.66
N PHE A 71 3.88 -4.23 1.77
CA PHE A 71 2.90 -3.34 2.41
C PHE A 71 3.59 -2.38 3.39
N GLY A 72 2.86 -1.39 3.92
CA GLY A 72 3.32 -0.44 4.94
C GLY A 72 4.44 0.47 4.46
N SER A 73 4.64 0.61 3.15
CA SER A 73 5.71 1.41 2.53
C SER A 73 7.13 0.99 2.90
N HIS A 74 7.35 -0.28 3.32
CA HIS A 74 8.64 -0.75 3.82
C HIS A 74 9.57 -1.37 2.76
N SER A 75 9.13 -1.53 1.51
CA SER A 75 9.86 -2.35 0.55
C SER A 75 11.26 -1.83 0.24
N VAL A 76 11.42 -0.55 -0.05
CA VAL A 76 12.74 0.05 -0.30
C VAL A 76 13.56 0.05 0.99
N ALA A 77 12.98 0.49 2.11
CA ALA A 77 13.67 0.55 3.40
C ALA A 77 14.25 -0.79 3.86
N GLN A 78 13.55 -1.90 3.58
CA GLN A 78 13.95 -3.24 4.02
C GLN A 78 14.82 -3.97 3.00
N GLU A 79 14.51 -3.84 1.72
CA GLU A 79 15.11 -4.67 0.67
C GLU A 79 16.29 -4.00 -0.03
N ALA A 80 16.29 -2.66 -0.17
CA ALA A 80 17.38 -1.96 -0.83
C ALA A 80 18.75 -2.22 -0.16
N PRO A 81 18.89 -2.16 1.18
CA PRO A 81 20.15 -2.48 1.83
C PRO A 81 20.63 -3.92 1.60
N LEU A 82 19.71 -4.88 1.52
CA LEU A 82 20.04 -6.29 1.30
C LEU A 82 20.54 -6.53 -0.13
N LEU A 83 19.83 -6.01 -1.12
CA LEU A 83 20.24 -6.11 -2.54
C LEU A 83 21.55 -5.37 -2.80
N ARG A 84 21.74 -4.20 -2.17
CA ARG A 84 22.96 -3.41 -2.27
C ARG A 84 24.17 -4.20 -1.74
N LYS A 85 24.07 -4.76 -0.53
CA LYS A 85 25.13 -5.58 0.05
C LYS A 85 25.41 -6.84 -0.77
N ALA A 86 24.39 -7.53 -1.26
CA ALA A 86 24.55 -8.72 -2.07
C ALA A 86 25.25 -8.42 -3.41
N ALA A 87 24.86 -7.34 -4.09
CA ALA A 87 25.50 -6.91 -5.34
C ALA A 87 26.96 -6.46 -5.12
N ALA A 88 27.24 -5.72 -4.03
CA ALA A 88 28.59 -5.34 -3.64
C ALA A 88 29.47 -6.58 -3.34
N PHE A 89 28.91 -7.60 -2.67
CA PHE A 89 29.62 -8.84 -2.41
C PHE A 89 29.91 -9.63 -3.71
N ALA A 90 28.95 -9.67 -4.63
CA ALA A 90 29.20 -10.25 -5.96
C ALA A 90 30.33 -9.51 -6.70
N ARG A 91 30.33 -8.16 -6.66
CA ARG A 91 31.42 -7.34 -7.25
C ARG A 91 32.76 -7.68 -6.61
N ARG A 92 32.84 -7.80 -5.28
CA ARG A 92 34.08 -8.19 -4.59
C ARG A 92 34.59 -9.54 -5.07
N GLN A 93 33.74 -10.57 -5.14
CA GLN A 93 34.15 -11.89 -5.65
C GLN A 93 34.65 -11.84 -7.10
N LEU A 94 34.07 -10.99 -7.95
CA LEU A 94 34.55 -10.78 -9.32
C LEU A 94 35.92 -10.09 -9.35
N LEU A 95 36.17 -9.12 -8.47
CA LEU A 95 37.49 -8.49 -8.31
C LEU A 95 38.54 -9.50 -7.82
N ASP A 96 38.22 -10.34 -6.85
CA ASP A 96 39.09 -11.40 -6.35
C ASP A 96 39.49 -12.39 -7.46
N ARG A 97 38.52 -12.84 -8.27
CA ARG A 97 38.76 -13.72 -9.41
C ARG A 97 39.61 -13.05 -10.51
N ALA A 98 39.37 -11.76 -10.76
CA ALA A 98 40.18 -10.99 -11.70
C ALA A 98 41.59 -10.79 -11.18
N SER A 99 41.77 -10.53 -9.89
CA SER A 99 43.09 -10.43 -9.24
C SER A 99 43.90 -11.71 -9.46
N ALA A 100 43.31 -12.86 -9.20
CA ALA A 100 43.92 -14.17 -9.42
C ALA A 100 44.27 -14.40 -10.92
N LYS A 101 43.32 -14.06 -11.84
CA LYS A 101 43.48 -14.25 -13.29
C LYS A 101 44.57 -13.32 -13.89
N LEU A 102 44.66 -12.09 -13.41
CA LEU A 102 45.59 -11.08 -13.96
C LEU A 102 46.92 -10.99 -13.22
N GLY A 103 47.03 -11.59 -12.03
CA GLY A 103 48.21 -11.46 -11.17
C GLY A 103 48.41 -10.04 -10.63
N LEU A 104 47.32 -9.31 -10.40
CA LEU A 104 47.32 -7.92 -9.91
C LEU A 104 46.65 -7.85 -8.55
N THR A 105 47.11 -6.93 -7.70
CA THR A 105 46.45 -6.64 -6.42
C THR A 105 45.14 -5.87 -6.61
N GLU A 106 44.22 -5.99 -5.67
CA GLU A 106 42.87 -5.42 -5.78
C GLU A 106 42.87 -3.90 -5.98
N ASP A 107 43.82 -3.18 -5.35
CA ASP A 107 43.99 -1.73 -5.47
C ASP A 107 44.29 -1.25 -6.90
N LYS A 108 44.69 -2.16 -7.80
CA LYS A 108 44.93 -1.90 -9.23
C LYS A 108 43.75 -2.28 -10.12
N LEU A 109 42.69 -2.82 -9.52
CA LEU A 109 41.50 -3.25 -10.24
C LEU A 109 40.37 -2.24 -10.03
N ASP A 110 39.60 -2.04 -11.05
CA ASP A 110 38.35 -1.29 -10.98
C ASP A 110 37.28 -1.98 -11.82
N THR A 111 36.03 -1.48 -11.75
CA THR A 111 34.91 -2.00 -12.53
C THR A 111 34.41 -0.96 -13.53
N ALA A 112 33.99 -1.43 -14.71
CA ALA A 112 33.35 -0.57 -15.71
C ALA A 112 32.42 -1.39 -16.61
N ALA A 113 31.14 -1.02 -16.64
CA ALA A 113 30.13 -1.55 -17.56
C ALA A 113 30.14 -3.09 -17.71
N GLY A 114 30.14 -3.80 -16.58
CA GLY A 114 30.09 -5.27 -16.54
C GLY A 114 31.43 -5.97 -16.81
N ALA A 115 32.53 -5.31 -16.53
CA ALA A 115 33.89 -5.87 -16.64
C ALA A 115 34.78 -5.34 -15.52
N VAL A 116 35.82 -6.12 -15.18
CA VAL A 116 36.97 -5.63 -14.40
C VAL A 116 37.97 -4.99 -15.36
N VAL A 117 38.47 -3.82 -14.97
CA VAL A 117 39.45 -3.05 -15.76
C VAL A 117 40.72 -2.84 -14.97
N ALA A 118 41.88 -2.98 -15.61
CA ALA A 118 43.19 -2.82 -14.98
C ALA A 118 44.26 -2.51 -16.05
N GLY A 119 44.98 -1.38 -15.96
CA GLY A 119 46.15 -1.07 -16.81
C GLY A 119 45.84 -1.18 -18.30
N GLY A 120 44.66 -0.75 -18.77
CA GLY A 120 44.23 -0.85 -20.16
C GLY A 120 43.65 -2.23 -20.57
N LYS A 121 43.68 -3.23 -19.69
CA LYS A 121 43.02 -4.52 -19.90
C LYS A 121 41.58 -4.44 -19.45
N ARG A 122 40.68 -5.19 -20.10
CA ARG A 122 39.27 -5.35 -19.75
C ARG A 122 38.92 -6.83 -19.73
N VAL A 123 38.40 -7.32 -18.61
CA VAL A 123 37.94 -8.69 -18.43
C VAL A 123 36.46 -8.67 -18.12
N PRO A 124 35.59 -9.05 -19.07
CA PRO A 124 34.14 -9.15 -18.83
C PRO A 124 33.82 -10.06 -17.64
N TYR A 125 32.76 -9.74 -16.89
CA TYR A 125 32.34 -10.57 -15.75
C TYR A 125 32.08 -12.03 -16.14
N VAL A 126 31.53 -12.24 -17.33
CA VAL A 126 31.26 -13.60 -17.85
C VAL A 126 32.53 -14.47 -17.99
N GLU A 127 33.68 -13.85 -18.22
CA GLU A 127 34.97 -14.56 -18.28
C GLU A 127 35.56 -14.87 -16.88
N LEU A 128 34.94 -14.32 -15.84
CA LEU A 128 35.29 -14.55 -14.43
C LEU A 128 34.31 -15.53 -13.75
N LEU A 129 33.28 -15.97 -14.48
CA LEU A 129 32.34 -17.00 -14.03
C LEU A 129 32.93 -18.37 -14.40
N ASP A 130 33.71 -18.94 -13.51
CA ASP A 130 34.25 -20.29 -13.63
C ASP A 130 33.16 -21.36 -13.53
N SER A 131 33.55 -22.63 -13.38
CA SER A 131 32.62 -23.74 -13.08
C SER A 131 31.83 -23.55 -11.77
N GLU A 132 32.35 -22.73 -10.87
CA GLU A 132 31.69 -22.40 -9.60
C GLU A 132 30.93 -21.07 -9.69
N PRO A 133 29.62 -21.05 -9.39
CA PRO A 133 28.83 -19.82 -9.35
C PRO A 133 29.34 -18.90 -8.22
N LEU A 134 28.99 -17.62 -8.33
CA LEU A 134 29.17 -16.68 -7.22
C LEU A 134 28.20 -17.08 -6.10
N ALA A 135 28.71 -17.33 -4.90
CA ALA A 135 27.92 -17.81 -3.78
C ALA A 135 28.56 -17.45 -2.43
N GLY A 136 27.80 -17.69 -1.36
CA GLY A 136 28.29 -17.57 0.00
C GLY A 136 27.50 -16.57 0.84
N THR A 137 27.85 -16.51 2.12
CA THR A 137 27.21 -15.60 3.09
C THR A 137 27.65 -14.16 2.81
N VAL A 138 26.70 -13.26 2.65
CA VAL A 138 26.93 -11.83 2.45
C VAL A 138 27.45 -11.22 3.76
N PRO A 139 28.67 -10.63 3.77
CA PRO A 139 29.20 -10.00 4.98
C PRO A 139 28.49 -8.70 5.30
N ASP A 140 28.42 -8.36 6.59
CA ASP A 140 27.81 -7.10 7.02
C ASP A 140 28.64 -5.86 6.67
N ASP A 141 29.96 -6.04 6.57
CA ASP A 141 30.98 -5.00 6.35
C ASP A 141 31.45 -4.90 4.89
N VAL A 142 30.69 -5.43 3.94
CA VAL A 142 31.05 -5.33 2.51
C VAL A 142 31.11 -3.88 2.06
N SER A 143 32.18 -3.52 1.31
CA SER A 143 32.37 -2.19 0.78
C SER A 143 31.38 -1.90 -0.36
N LEU A 144 30.50 -0.92 -0.14
CA LEU A 144 29.52 -0.47 -1.12
C LEU A 144 30.16 0.44 -2.18
N MET A 145 29.48 0.59 -3.30
CA MET A 145 29.87 1.56 -4.34
C MET A 145 29.77 2.98 -3.76
N PRO A 146 30.83 3.80 -3.84
CA PRO A 146 30.77 5.19 -3.40
C PRO A 146 29.69 5.99 -4.15
N ASP A 147 29.03 6.90 -3.47
CA ASP A 147 27.91 7.69 -4.03
C ASP A 147 28.28 8.42 -5.32
N GLN A 148 29.50 8.96 -5.37
CA GLN A 148 30.02 9.69 -6.55
C GLN A 148 30.14 8.81 -7.81
N ARG A 149 30.16 7.48 -7.64
CA ARG A 149 30.24 6.51 -8.74
C ARG A 149 28.88 5.97 -9.17
N ARG A 150 27.83 6.21 -8.38
CA ARG A 150 26.47 5.79 -8.72
C ARG A 150 25.95 6.53 -9.94
N LYS A 151 25.40 5.79 -10.89
CA LYS A 151 24.92 6.30 -12.18
C LYS A 151 23.41 6.40 -12.24
N TYR A 152 22.72 5.59 -11.45
CA TYR A 152 21.27 5.38 -11.52
C TYR A 152 20.55 5.77 -10.23
N THR A 153 21.02 5.36 -9.07
CA THR A 153 20.43 5.74 -7.77
C THR A 153 20.47 7.25 -7.58
N GLY A 154 19.36 7.85 -7.12
CA GLY A 154 19.20 9.30 -6.98
C GLY A 154 18.79 10.01 -8.27
N ARG A 155 18.64 9.30 -9.38
CA ARG A 155 18.21 9.86 -10.66
C ARG A 155 16.85 9.37 -11.07
N SER A 156 16.06 10.27 -11.67
CA SER A 156 14.75 9.94 -12.22
C SER A 156 14.90 8.96 -13.39
N MET A 157 14.32 7.79 -13.23
CA MET A 157 14.28 6.74 -14.26
C MET A 157 12.82 6.40 -14.58
N PRO A 158 12.48 6.27 -15.87
CA PRO A 158 11.15 5.81 -16.25
C PRO A 158 10.92 4.37 -15.74
N HIS A 159 9.67 4.06 -15.46
CA HIS A 159 9.27 2.72 -15.06
C HIS A 159 9.67 1.70 -16.14
N LEU A 160 10.47 0.69 -15.80
CA LEU A 160 11.02 -0.27 -16.78
C LEU A 160 9.92 -1.01 -17.56
N GLU A 161 8.78 -1.25 -16.92
CA GLU A 161 7.64 -1.97 -17.51
C GLU A 161 6.65 -1.05 -18.24
N ALA A 162 6.82 0.29 -18.16
CA ALA A 162 5.83 1.24 -18.66
C ALA A 162 5.52 1.03 -20.15
N ARG A 163 6.55 0.80 -20.96
CA ARG A 163 6.37 0.56 -22.39
C ARG A 163 5.54 -0.68 -22.67
N ASP A 164 5.78 -1.79 -21.95
CA ASP A 164 5.07 -3.03 -22.15
C ASP A 164 3.61 -2.91 -21.69
N ILE A 165 3.38 -2.16 -20.61
CA ILE A 165 2.02 -1.88 -20.12
C ILE A 165 1.24 -1.07 -21.15
N VAL A 166 1.75 0.07 -21.62
CA VAL A 166 1.01 0.97 -22.53
C VAL A 166 0.89 0.44 -23.96
N THR A 167 1.70 -0.54 -24.35
CA THR A 167 1.62 -1.20 -25.67
C THR A 167 0.88 -2.54 -25.62
N GLY A 168 0.35 -2.96 -24.46
CA GLY A 168 -0.38 -4.22 -24.30
C GLY A 168 0.49 -5.46 -24.35
N ARG A 169 1.82 -5.35 -24.17
CA ARG A 169 2.73 -6.50 -24.07
C ARG A 169 2.84 -7.06 -22.66
N ALA A 170 2.53 -6.25 -21.66
CA ALA A 170 2.50 -6.71 -20.28
C ALA A 170 1.36 -7.71 -20.08
N THR A 171 1.65 -8.78 -19.33
CA THR A 171 0.67 -9.84 -19.06
C THR A 171 0.05 -9.63 -17.68
N PHE A 172 -1.25 -9.40 -17.65
CA PHE A 172 -2.05 -9.38 -16.42
C PHE A 172 -2.64 -10.76 -16.12
N VAL A 173 -3.17 -10.96 -14.92
CA VAL A 173 -3.80 -12.25 -14.54
C VAL A 173 -4.85 -12.69 -15.55
N ALA A 174 -5.70 -11.77 -16.00
CA ALA A 174 -6.77 -12.05 -16.97
C ALA A 174 -6.26 -12.45 -18.37
N ASP A 175 -4.99 -12.16 -18.69
CA ASP A 175 -4.37 -12.48 -19.99
C ASP A 175 -3.70 -13.85 -20.00
N ILE A 176 -3.54 -14.50 -18.86
CA ILE A 176 -2.94 -15.83 -18.76
C ILE A 176 -3.78 -16.84 -19.56
N ARG A 177 -3.11 -17.66 -20.35
CA ARG A 177 -3.71 -18.74 -21.13
C ARG A 177 -2.91 -20.01 -20.95
N LEU A 178 -3.54 -21.02 -20.39
CA LEU A 178 -2.95 -22.36 -20.22
C LEU A 178 -3.68 -23.39 -21.09
N PRO A 179 -2.99 -24.41 -21.58
CA PRO A 179 -3.64 -25.48 -22.32
C PRO A 179 -4.79 -26.12 -21.54
N GLY A 180 -5.96 -26.23 -22.17
CA GLY A 180 -7.16 -26.77 -21.55
C GLY A 180 -7.78 -25.94 -20.44
N MET A 181 -7.43 -24.69 -20.31
CA MET A 181 -7.94 -23.79 -19.26
C MET A 181 -9.44 -23.51 -19.44
N ALA A 182 -10.17 -23.60 -18.32
CA ALA A 182 -11.59 -23.30 -18.20
C ALA A 182 -11.81 -21.97 -17.47
N ARG A 183 -13.09 -21.55 -17.35
CA ARG A 183 -13.54 -20.35 -16.65
C ARG A 183 -14.35 -20.72 -15.43
N GLY A 184 -14.11 -20.03 -14.32
CA GLY A 184 -14.84 -20.20 -13.08
C GLY A 184 -15.79 -19.05 -12.79
N ALA A 185 -16.91 -19.34 -12.13
CA ALA A 185 -17.81 -18.36 -11.52
C ALA A 185 -18.29 -18.90 -10.16
N MET A 186 -18.44 -17.99 -9.18
CA MET A 186 -18.86 -18.36 -7.84
C MET A 186 -20.37 -18.25 -7.66
N VAL A 187 -20.94 -19.15 -6.86
CA VAL A 187 -22.28 -19.04 -6.32
C VAL A 187 -22.17 -18.36 -4.95
N ARG A 188 -22.53 -17.09 -4.90
CA ARG A 188 -22.34 -16.27 -3.70
C ARG A 188 -23.45 -16.48 -2.68
N PRO A 189 -23.14 -16.67 -1.39
CA PRO A 189 -24.14 -16.63 -0.33
C PRO A 189 -24.73 -15.21 -0.17
N PRO A 190 -25.91 -15.06 0.45
CA PRO A 190 -26.57 -13.76 0.61
C PRO A 190 -25.82 -12.80 1.53
N ALA A 191 -25.00 -13.33 2.43
CA ALA A 191 -24.20 -12.55 3.36
C ALA A 191 -22.96 -13.33 3.80
N ARG A 192 -21.96 -12.62 4.32
CA ARG A 192 -20.76 -13.23 4.88
C ARG A 192 -21.10 -14.17 6.04
N GLY A 193 -20.43 -15.32 6.10
CA GLY A 193 -20.60 -16.31 7.16
C GLY A 193 -21.83 -17.18 7.02
N ALA A 194 -22.67 -16.97 5.99
CA ALA A 194 -23.79 -17.86 5.71
C ALA A 194 -23.30 -19.28 5.44
N LYS A 195 -24.04 -20.26 5.94
CA LYS A 195 -23.77 -21.70 5.82
C LYS A 195 -24.70 -22.34 4.81
N LEU A 196 -24.14 -23.16 3.92
CA LEU A 196 -24.92 -23.86 2.92
C LEU A 196 -25.73 -25.01 3.55
N ARG A 197 -27.05 -24.96 3.43
CA ARG A 197 -27.97 -26.01 3.88
C ARG A 197 -28.20 -27.06 2.82
N SER A 198 -28.59 -26.63 1.64
CA SER A 198 -28.87 -27.49 0.51
C SER A 198 -28.41 -26.88 -0.80
N LEU A 199 -28.18 -27.74 -1.78
CA LEU A 199 -27.73 -27.36 -3.11
C LEU A 199 -28.47 -28.23 -4.14
N ASP A 200 -29.17 -27.59 -5.08
CA ASP A 200 -29.62 -28.22 -6.31
C ASP A 200 -28.87 -27.61 -7.50
N ASP A 201 -28.01 -28.39 -8.09
CA ASP A 201 -27.17 -28.03 -9.22
C ASP A 201 -27.60 -28.70 -10.54
N THR A 202 -28.77 -29.35 -10.56
CA THR A 202 -29.29 -30.14 -11.68
C THR A 202 -29.41 -29.28 -12.94
N ALA A 203 -30.04 -28.09 -12.81
CA ALA A 203 -30.21 -27.16 -13.93
C ALA A 203 -28.86 -26.65 -14.46
N ALA A 204 -27.96 -26.27 -13.56
CA ALA A 204 -26.63 -25.78 -13.93
C ALA A 204 -25.80 -26.85 -14.66
N LYS A 205 -25.79 -28.07 -14.19
CA LYS A 205 -25.07 -29.22 -14.83
C LYS A 205 -25.58 -29.57 -16.22
N ALA A 206 -26.86 -29.30 -16.48
CA ALA A 206 -27.46 -29.57 -17.79
C ALA A 206 -27.16 -28.49 -18.84
N MET A 207 -26.58 -27.34 -18.44
CA MET A 207 -26.29 -26.24 -19.35
C MET A 207 -25.11 -26.52 -20.29
N PRO A 208 -25.19 -26.11 -21.56
CA PRO A 208 -24.11 -26.32 -22.53
C PRO A 208 -22.79 -25.69 -22.08
N GLY A 209 -21.70 -26.45 -22.21
CA GLY A 209 -20.34 -25.96 -21.88
C GLY A 209 -19.98 -25.97 -20.39
N VAL A 210 -20.89 -26.39 -19.52
CA VAL A 210 -20.59 -26.61 -18.10
C VAL A 210 -19.73 -27.89 -17.96
N ILE A 211 -18.61 -27.75 -17.26
CA ILE A 211 -17.65 -28.82 -17.02
C ILE A 211 -17.90 -29.45 -15.65
N ALA A 212 -18.10 -28.61 -14.63
CA ALA A 212 -18.34 -29.07 -13.27
C ALA A 212 -19.09 -28.02 -12.44
N VAL A 213 -19.92 -28.45 -11.52
CA VAL A 213 -20.33 -27.70 -10.35
C VAL A 213 -19.51 -28.22 -9.18
N VAL A 214 -18.73 -27.35 -8.58
CA VAL A 214 -17.78 -27.69 -7.50
C VAL A 214 -18.29 -27.19 -6.19
N ARG A 215 -18.29 -28.08 -5.19
CA ARG A 215 -18.60 -27.75 -3.79
C ARG A 215 -17.45 -28.18 -2.89
N ASP A 216 -17.02 -27.27 -2.02
CA ASP A 216 -16.06 -27.54 -0.94
C ASP A 216 -16.54 -26.81 0.33
N GLY A 217 -17.19 -27.56 1.24
CA GLY A 217 -17.89 -26.99 2.39
C GLY A 217 -19.00 -26.02 1.98
N ASP A 218 -18.82 -24.75 2.37
CA ASP A 218 -19.73 -23.64 2.02
C ASP A 218 -19.30 -22.91 0.73
N VAL A 219 -18.22 -23.32 0.09
CA VAL A 219 -17.76 -22.74 -1.18
C VAL A 219 -18.42 -23.50 -2.33
N VAL A 220 -19.15 -22.76 -3.17
CA VAL A 220 -19.81 -23.32 -4.36
C VAL A 220 -19.44 -22.49 -5.58
N GLY A 221 -19.11 -23.14 -6.68
CA GLY A 221 -18.86 -22.47 -7.94
C GLY A 221 -19.02 -23.38 -9.14
N VAL A 222 -19.06 -22.79 -10.31
CA VAL A 222 -19.23 -23.46 -11.59
C VAL A 222 -17.99 -23.27 -12.45
N VAL A 223 -17.58 -24.34 -13.12
CA VAL A 223 -16.52 -24.33 -14.13
C VAL A 223 -17.12 -24.65 -15.48
N ALA A 224 -16.85 -23.80 -16.47
CA ALA A 224 -17.33 -23.98 -17.85
C ALA A 224 -16.25 -23.63 -18.87
N GLU A 225 -16.50 -23.92 -20.13
CA GLU A 225 -15.58 -23.62 -21.24
C GLU A 225 -15.40 -22.10 -21.44
N ARG A 226 -16.46 -21.31 -21.18
CA ARG A 226 -16.51 -19.87 -21.38
C ARG A 226 -17.02 -19.16 -20.13
N GLU A 227 -16.64 -17.92 -19.96
CA GLU A 227 -17.00 -17.10 -18.82
C GLU A 227 -18.52 -16.85 -18.72
N ASP A 228 -19.16 -16.51 -19.84
CA ASP A 228 -20.60 -16.31 -19.89
C ASP A 228 -21.39 -17.56 -19.50
N GLN A 229 -20.92 -18.74 -19.92
CA GLN A 229 -21.50 -20.03 -19.54
C GLN A 229 -21.34 -20.31 -18.05
N ALA A 230 -20.14 -20.06 -17.51
CA ALA A 230 -19.88 -20.25 -16.08
C ALA A 230 -20.77 -19.35 -15.22
N ARG A 231 -20.91 -18.07 -15.59
CA ARG A 231 -21.76 -17.10 -14.89
C ARG A 231 -23.25 -17.46 -15.00
N ALA A 232 -23.72 -17.80 -16.19
CA ALA A 232 -25.11 -18.20 -16.40
C ALA A 232 -25.45 -19.48 -15.60
N ALA A 233 -24.56 -20.46 -15.58
CA ALA A 233 -24.75 -21.68 -14.82
C ALA A 233 -24.65 -21.44 -13.31
N ALA A 234 -23.77 -20.57 -12.84
CA ALA A 234 -23.70 -20.20 -11.43
C ALA A 234 -25.01 -19.54 -10.94
N ALA A 235 -25.64 -18.72 -11.80
CA ALA A 235 -26.94 -18.13 -11.51
C ALA A 235 -28.11 -19.13 -11.53
N ALA A 236 -27.94 -20.28 -12.20
CA ALA A 236 -28.94 -21.35 -12.28
C ALA A 236 -28.81 -22.39 -11.15
N VAL A 237 -27.80 -22.28 -10.28
CA VAL A 237 -27.68 -23.12 -9.09
C VAL A 237 -28.66 -22.65 -8.04
N ASP A 238 -29.53 -23.54 -7.55
CA ASP A 238 -30.41 -23.27 -6.40
C ASP A 238 -29.68 -23.69 -5.11
N ALA A 239 -29.37 -22.69 -4.29
CA ALA A 239 -28.62 -22.86 -3.05
C ALA A 239 -29.35 -22.22 -1.87
N ASP A 240 -29.74 -23.01 -0.90
CA ASP A 240 -30.32 -22.54 0.36
C ASP A 240 -29.23 -22.27 1.39
N TRP A 241 -29.24 -21.07 1.93
CA TRP A 241 -28.23 -20.58 2.86
C TRP A 241 -28.84 -20.21 4.21
N HIS A 242 -28.19 -20.61 5.29
CA HIS A 242 -28.49 -20.12 6.62
C HIS A 242 -27.55 -18.97 6.98
N ALA A 243 -28.10 -17.77 7.09
CA ALA A 243 -27.35 -16.62 7.55
C ALA A 243 -27.03 -16.75 9.05
N ILE A 244 -25.75 -16.68 9.38
CA ILE A 244 -25.28 -16.63 10.78
C ILE A 244 -24.73 -15.23 10.99
N PRO A 245 -25.20 -14.49 12.02
CA PRO A 245 -24.59 -13.22 12.38
C PRO A 245 -23.10 -13.43 12.70
N VAL A 246 -22.23 -12.76 11.98
CA VAL A 246 -20.80 -12.71 12.32
C VAL A 246 -20.61 -11.48 13.17
N GLU A 247 -20.27 -11.67 14.44
CA GLU A 247 -19.78 -10.60 15.30
C GLU A 247 -18.28 -10.45 15.09
N GLY A 248 -17.81 -9.20 14.95
CA GLY A 248 -16.39 -8.88 14.88
C GLY A 248 -15.73 -9.01 16.25
N PRO A 249 -14.40 -9.08 16.30
CA PRO A 249 -13.67 -9.06 17.57
C PRO A 249 -13.77 -7.69 18.25
N THR A 250 -13.55 -7.67 19.57
CA THR A 250 -13.44 -6.45 20.39
C THR A 250 -12.10 -6.43 21.11
N ALA A 251 -11.49 -5.27 21.25
CA ALA A 251 -10.28 -5.07 22.07
C ALA A 251 -10.16 -3.60 22.48
N GLU A 252 -9.46 -3.37 23.58
CA GLU A 252 -8.99 -2.05 23.99
C GLU A 252 -7.48 -2.08 24.12
N VAL A 253 -6.80 -1.16 23.44
CA VAL A 253 -5.33 -1.10 23.41
C VAL A 253 -4.86 0.29 23.81
N PRO A 254 -4.25 0.45 24.99
CA PRO A 254 -3.60 1.70 25.37
C PRO A 254 -2.35 1.91 24.52
N MET A 255 -2.38 2.93 23.65
CA MET A 255 -1.28 3.30 22.78
C MET A 255 -0.27 4.22 23.47
N ARG A 256 -0.77 5.11 24.33
CA ARG A 256 -0.01 6.01 25.18
C ARG A 256 -0.81 6.32 26.44
N SER A 257 -0.17 6.32 27.62
CA SER A 257 -0.84 6.54 28.92
C SER A 257 0.03 7.36 29.85
N ASP A 258 0.12 8.67 29.61
CA ASP A 258 0.87 9.57 30.48
C ASP A 258 0.03 9.96 31.71
N ALA A 259 0.73 10.27 32.81
CA ALA A 259 0.09 10.68 34.06
C ALA A 259 -0.59 12.07 33.94
N ASN A 260 -1.62 12.29 34.74
CA ASN A 260 -2.26 13.59 34.99
C ASN A 260 -2.90 14.26 33.77
N VAL A 261 -3.22 13.49 32.70
CA VAL A 261 -3.84 14.04 31.48
C VAL A 261 -5.18 14.71 31.80
N ASP A 262 -6.07 14.02 32.52
CA ASP A 262 -7.40 14.56 32.83
C ASP A 262 -7.34 15.75 33.79
N GLU A 263 -6.38 15.78 34.72
CA GLU A 263 -6.15 16.91 35.62
C GLU A 263 -5.68 18.14 34.82
N LYS A 264 -4.71 17.98 33.95
CA LYS A 264 -4.21 19.04 33.08
C LYS A 264 -5.26 19.55 32.10
N LEU A 265 -6.10 18.65 31.55
CA LEU A 265 -7.23 19.05 30.73
C LEU A 265 -8.23 19.91 31.53
N ARG A 266 -8.51 19.57 32.80
CA ARG A 266 -9.41 20.37 33.65
C ARG A 266 -8.82 21.74 34.02
N ALA A 267 -7.52 21.80 34.22
CA ALA A 267 -6.80 23.03 34.59
C ALA A 267 -6.45 23.93 33.39
N ALA A 268 -6.63 23.47 32.16
CA ALA A 268 -6.30 24.22 30.96
C ALA A 268 -7.11 25.53 30.83
N SER A 269 -6.48 26.58 30.32
CA SER A 269 -7.11 27.88 30.08
C SER A 269 -8.16 27.83 28.96
N VAL A 270 -7.88 27.06 27.92
CA VAL A 270 -8.82 26.76 26.86
C VAL A 270 -8.92 25.23 26.72
N ARG A 271 -10.13 24.72 26.56
CA ARG A 271 -10.37 23.31 26.35
C ARG A 271 -11.27 23.11 25.14
N LEU A 272 -10.83 22.25 24.23
CA LEU A 272 -11.59 21.87 23.06
C LEU A 272 -11.79 20.34 23.05
N THR A 273 -12.99 19.90 22.71
CA THR A 273 -13.32 18.48 22.48
C THR A 273 -14.10 18.36 21.19
N GLN A 274 -13.72 17.44 20.32
CA GLN A 274 -14.36 17.22 19.03
C GLN A 274 -14.41 15.74 18.69
N THR A 275 -15.38 15.37 17.85
CA THR A 275 -15.55 14.02 17.31
C THR A 275 -15.46 14.09 15.79
N TYR A 276 -14.64 13.20 15.21
CA TYR A 276 -14.48 13.05 13.77
C TYR A 276 -15.01 11.69 13.34
N VAL A 277 -15.64 11.62 12.16
CA VAL A 277 -16.30 10.40 11.67
C VAL A 277 -15.86 10.14 10.22
N LEU A 278 -15.32 8.95 9.99
CA LEU A 278 -14.97 8.48 8.66
C LEU A 278 -15.73 7.19 8.35
N PRO A 279 -16.46 7.14 7.21
CA PRO A 279 -17.19 5.94 6.82
C PRO A 279 -16.24 4.85 6.31
N PRO A 280 -16.71 3.61 6.21
CA PRO A 280 -15.99 2.58 5.49
C PRO A 280 -15.90 2.94 4.01
N ILE A 281 -14.80 2.56 3.35
CA ILE A 281 -14.61 2.73 1.91
C ILE A 281 -14.10 1.45 1.26
N ALA A 282 -14.46 1.25 -0.01
CA ALA A 282 -13.97 0.12 -0.80
C ALA A 282 -12.57 0.40 -1.35
N SER A 283 -11.74 -0.62 -1.50
CA SER A 283 -10.47 -0.50 -2.24
C SER A 283 -10.67 -0.16 -3.70
N ALA A 284 -11.77 -0.64 -4.27
CA ALA A 284 -12.26 -0.34 -5.61
C ALA A 284 -11.16 -0.35 -6.71
N PRO A 285 -10.33 -1.41 -6.82
CA PRO A 285 -9.35 -1.49 -7.89
C PRO A 285 -10.05 -1.49 -9.25
N ILE A 286 -9.42 -0.86 -10.25
CA ILE A 286 -10.01 -0.75 -11.60
C ILE A 286 -10.23 -2.14 -12.21
N GLY A 287 -9.26 -3.05 -12.09
CA GLY A 287 -9.44 -4.46 -12.44
C GLY A 287 -9.95 -5.26 -11.24
N PRO A 288 -11.07 -5.99 -11.37
CA PRO A 288 -11.54 -6.87 -10.30
C PRO A 288 -10.55 -7.97 -9.95
N SER A 289 -10.69 -8.55 -8.78
CA SER A 289 -9.86 -9.67 -8.30
C SER A 289 -9.91 -10.84 -9.26
N ALA A 290 -8.75 -11.38 -9.60
CA ALA A 290 -8.61 -12.51 -10.51
C ALA A 290 -7.46 -13.42 -10.08
N ALA A 291 -7.60 -14.72 -10.40
CA ALA A 291 -6.55 -15.71 -10.25
C ALA A 291 -6.67 -16.83 -11.30
N VAL A 292 -5.53 -17.33 -11.74
CA VAL A 292 -5.48 -18.61 -12.48
C VAL A 292 -4.86 -19.66 -11.58
N ALA A 293 -5.54 -20.79 -11.44
CA ALA A 293 -5.05 -21.95 -10.72
C ALA A 293 -4.88 -23.14 -11.66
N ASP A 294 -3.73 -23.79 -11.61
CA ASP A 294 -3.50 -25.11 -12.22
C ASP A 294 -3.15 -26.09 -11.10
N VAL A 295 -4.17 -26.82 -10.64
CA VAL A 295 -4.05 -27.82 -9.57
C VAL A 295 -3.99 -29.21 -10.18
N ARG A 296 -2.89 -29.92 -9.91
CA ARG A 296 -2.66 -31.29 -10.34
C ARG A 296 -2.49 -32.19 -9.11
N GLY A 297 -2.61 -33.51 -9.30
CA GLY A 297 -2.43 -34.45 -8.18
C GLY A 297 -1.08 -34.36 -7.47
N TYR A 298 -0.08 -33.74 -8.08
CA TYR A 298 1.27 -33.62 -7.56
C TYR A 298 1.62 -32.21 -7.04
N GLY A 299 0.79 -31.18 -7.29
CA GLY A 299 1.05 -29.81 -6.86
C GLY A 299 0.07 -28.79 -7.43
N ALA A 300 0.32 -27.53 -7.15
CA ALA A 300 -0.48 -26.41 -7.62
C ALA A 300 0.41 -25.24 -8.09
N THR A 301 0.07 -24.64 -9.22
CA THR A 301 0.66 -23.37 -9.69
C THR A 301 -0.42 -22.30 -9.74
N MET A 302 -0.14 -21.16 -9.07
CA MET A 302 -1.06 -20.05 -8.94
C MET A 302 -0.50 -18.82 -9.65
N TYR A 303 -1.27 -18.21 -10.54
CA TYR A 303 -0.99 -16.89 -11.12
C TYR A 303 -1.96 -15.89 -10.52
N VAL A 304 -1.47 -14.95 -9.73
CA VAL A 304 -2.35 -14.07 -8.95
C VAL A 304 -1.67 -12.73 -8.64
N GLY A 305 -2.47 -11.66 -8.62
CA GLY A 305 -2.03 -10.40 -8.03
C GLY A 305 -2.14 -10.47 -6.51
N THR A 306 -1.03 -10.39 -5.81
CA THR A 306 -1.00 -10.49 -4.36
C THR A 306 0.11 -9.66 -3.75
N HIS A 307 -0.12 -9.11 -2.56
CA HIS A 307 0.91 -8.49 -1.73
C HIS A 307 1.78 -9.51 -0.98
N ARG A 308 1.29 -10.76 -0.85
CA ARG A 308 1.86 -11.77 0.05
C ARG A 308 1.97 -13.14 -0.63
N PRO A 309 2.89 -13.32 -1.59
CA PRO A 309 2.98 -14.57 -2.35
C PRO A 309 3.19 -15.79 -1.46
N PHE A 310 4.08 -15.70 -0.46
CA PHE A 310 4.30 -16.80 0.50
C PHE A 310 3.09 -17.02 1.42
N GLY A 311 2.36 -15.97 1.79
CA GLY A 311 1.10 -16.09 2.52
C GLY A 311 -0.01 -16.75 1.70
N VAL A 312 -0.08 -16.47 0.41
CA VAL A 312 -0.99 -17.18 -0.53
C VAL A 312 -0.57 -18.63 -0.67
N ARG A 313 0.74 -18.92 -0.82
CA ARG A 313 1.26 -20.29 -0.88
C ARG A 313 0.82 -21.12 0.34
N ASP A 314 1.00 -20.58 1.55
CA ASP A 314 0.59 -21.23 2.80
C ASP A 314 -0.93 -21.51 2.81
N GLN A 315 -1.75 -20.51 2.47
CA GLN A 315 -3.20 -20.67 2.46
C GLN A 315 -3.68 -21.67 1.42
N ILE A 316 -3.13 -21.66 0.20
CA ILE A 316 -3.45 -22.65 -0.85
C ILE A 316 -3.01 -24.05 -0.42
N ALA A 317 -1.81 -24.20 0.14
CA ALA A 317 -1.33 -25.48 0.65
C ALA A 317 -2.28 -26.07 1.70
N LYS A 318 -2.72 -25.27 2.65
CA LYS A 318 -3.71 -25.67 3.67
C LYS A 318 -5.06 -26.02 3.06
N THR A 319 -5.59 -25.19 2.16
CA THR A 319 -6.88 -25.43 1.49
C THR A 319 -6.88 -26.72 0.68
N LEU A 320 -5.80 -26.99 -0.03
CA LEU A 320 -5.71 -28.18 -0.90
C LEU A 320 -5.23 -29.44 -0.15
N GLY A 321 -4.72 -29.30 1.07
CA GLY A 321 -4.08 -30.39 1.82
C GLY A 321 -2.74 -30.81 1.22
N LEU A 322 -1.98 -29.86 0.64
CA LEU A 322 -0.69 -30.08 0.02
C LEU A 322 0.47 -29.57 0.90
N PRO A 323 1.66 -30.18 0.82
CA PRO A 323 2.86 -29.54 1.37
C PRO A 323 3.16 -28.21 0.68
N GLU A 324 3.58 -27.17 1.41
CA GLU A 324 3.89 -25.84 0.83
C GLU A 324 4.84 -25.89 -0.36
N LYS A 325 5.87 -26.73 -0.29
CA LYS A 325 6.85 -26.94 -1.40
C LYS A 325 6.25 -27.48 -2.70
N LYS A 326 4.99 -27.90 -2.69
CA LYS A 326 4.24 -28.35 -3.86
C LYS A 326 3.32 -27.28 -4.42
N VAL A 327 3.33 -26.10 -3.81
CA VAL A 327 2.55 -24.95 -4.26
C VAL A 327 3.48 -23.84 -4.69
N ARG A 328 3.44 -23.44 -5.96
CA ARG A 328 4.16 -22.29 -6.50
C ARG A 328 3.19 -21.14 -6.74
N VAL A 329 3.57 -19.96 -6.29
CA VAL A 329 2.85 -18.71 -6.57
C VAL A 329 3.69 -17.83 -7.47
N LEU A 330 3.11 -17.45 -8.60
CA LEU A 330 3.67 -16.58 -9.62
C LEU A 330 2.88 -15.26 -9.60
N PRO A 331 3.36 -14.23 -8.91
CA PRO A 331 2.70 -12.94 -8.89
C PRO A 331 2.62 -12.31 -10.27
N GLN A 332 1.48 -11.69 -10.57
CA GLN A 332 1.21 -11.03 -11.85
C GLN A 332 0.95 -9.55 -11.65
N ILE A 333 1.12 -8.78 -12.71
CA ILE A 333 0.74 -7.36 -12.75
C ILE A 333 -0.77 -7.24 -12.48
N THR A 334 -1.15 -6.25 -11.69
CA THR A 334 -2.53 -5.95 -11.31
C THR A 334 -2.94 -4.54 -11.71
N SER A 335 -4.23 -4.32 -11.88
CA SER A 335 -4.81 -3.00 -12.21
C SER A 335 -5.13 -2.18 -10.95
N GLY A 336 -4.17 -2.10 -10.05
CA GLY A 336 -4.30 -1.50 -8.73
C GLY A 336 -4.68 -2.53 -7.66
N THR A 337 -4.34 -2.24 -6.42
CA THR A 337 -4.67 -3.12 -5.28
C THR A 337 -5.12 -2.34 -4.05
N TYR A 338 -4.44 -1.26 -3.73
CA TYR A 338 -4.70 -0.35 -2.61
C TYR A 338 -4.85 -1.03 -1.23
N GLY A 339 -4.23 -2.20 -1.05
CA GLY A 339 -4.35 -3.05 0.14
C GLY A 339 -5.23 -4.29 -0.07
N ARG A 340 -6.14 -4.29 -1.04
CA ARG A 340 -7.11 -5.36 -1.34
C ARG A 340 -6.45 -6.74 -1.47
N ASN A 341 -5.37 -6.83 -2.21
CA ASN A 341 -4.71 -8.09 -2.55
C ASN A 341 -3.82 -8.65 -1.41
N SER A 342 -3.97 -8.14 -0.19
CA SER A 342 -3.52 -8.83 1.03
C SER A 342 -4.38 -10.07 1.33
N ALA A 343 -5.63 -10.10 0.85
CA ALA A 343 -6.53 -11.24 0.93
C ALA A 343 -6.35 -12.16 -0.30
N ALA A 344 -6.49 -13.46 -0.10
CA ALA A 344 -6.23 -14.49 -1.10
C ALA A 344 -7.51 -15.10 -1.70
N ASP A 345 -8.67 -14.45 -1.55
CA ASP A 345 -9.98 -15.04 -1.86
C ASP A 345 -10.07 -15.64 -3.26
N ALA A 346 -9.85 -14.81 -4.29
CA ALA A 346 -9.93 -15.27 -5.68
C ALA A 346 -8.94 -16.42 -5.98
N ALA A 347 -7.76 -16.41 -5.32
CA ALA A 347 -6.78 -17.50 -5.47
C ALA A 347 -7.27 -18.81 -4.84
N ILE A 348 -7.86 -18.73 -3.63
CA ILE A 348 -8.42 -19.89 -2.93
C ILE A 348 -9.59 -20.46 -3.73
N GLU A 349 -10.50 -19.61 -4.17
CA GLU A 349 -11.66 -19.99 -4.99
C GLU A 349 -11.22 -20.66 -6.30
N ALA A 350 -10.28 -20.06 -7.04
CA ALA A 350 -9.75 -20.62 -8.27
C ALA A 350 -9.07 -21.99 -8.04
N ALA A 351 -8.35 -22.16 -6.92
CA ALA A 351 -7.70 -23.42 -6.58
C ALA A 351 -8.72 -24.53 -6.28
N ILE A 352 -9.78 -24.21 -5.54
CA ILE A 352 -10.89 -25.14 -5.28
C ILE A 352 -11.56 -25.57 -6.59
N LEU A 353 -11.88 -24.60 -7.47
CA LEU A 353 -12.50 -24.88 -8.76
C LEU A 353 -11.59 -25.71 -9.67
N SER A 354 -10.30 -25.42 -9.71
CA SER A 354 -9.32 -26.17 -10.49
C SER A 354 -9.19 -27.62 -10.00
N LYS A 355 -9.09 -27.81 -8.68
CA LYS A 355 -9.06 -29.15 -8.07
C LYS A 355 -10.32 -29.95 -8.39
N GLY A 356 -11.50 -29.32 -8.25
CA GLY A 356 -12.80 -29.98 -8.45
C GLY A 356 -13.10 -30.32 -9.92
N SER A 357 -12.61 -29.53 -10.88
CA SER A 357 -12.81 -29.75 -12.32
C SER A 357 -11.69 -30.54 -12.99
N GLY A 358 -10.53 -30.69 -12.35
CA GLY A 358 -9.34 -31.30 -12.92
C GLY A 358 -8.70 -30.52 -14.08
N ARG A 359 -9.07 -29.23 -14.24
CA ARG A 359 -8.57 -28.34 -15.31
C ARG A 359 -7.94 -27.08 -14.72
N PRO A 360 -7.01 -26.41 -15.42
CA PRO A 360 -6.64 -25.05 -15.05
C PRO A 360 -7.87 -24.14 -15.13
N VAL A 361 -8.07 -23.27 -14.15
CA VAL A 361 -9.23 -22.38 -14.08
C VAL A 361 -8.78 -20.94 -13.91
N LEU A 362 -9.27 -20.05 -14.79
CA LEU A 362 -9.30 -18.62 -14.53
C LEU A 362 -10.62 -18.26 -13.85
N LEU A 363 -10.52 -17.70 -12.65
CA LEU A 363 -11.61 -17.05 -11.96
C LEU A 363 -11.35 -15.54 -11.96
N GLN A 364 -12.33 -14.76 -12.40
CA GLN A 364 -12.34 -13.30 -12.29
C GLN A 364 -13.67 -12.86 -11.70
N TRP A 365 -13.61 -12.10 -10.63
CA TRP A 365 -14.81 -11.53 -10.00
C TRP A 365 -15.47 -10.50 -10.90
N THR A 366 -16.78 -10.32 -10.76
CA THR A 366 -17.48 -9.19 -11.36
C THR A 366 -17.21 -7.91 -10.57
N ARG A 367 -17.61 -6.77 -11.10
CA ARG A 367 -17.51 -5.49 -10.37
C ARG A 367 -18.39 -5.50 -9.12
N GLU A 368 -19.58 -6.08 -9.21
CA GLU A 368 -20.51 -6.23 -8.09
C GLU A 368 -19.91 -7.13 -7.00
N GLU A 369 -19.28 -8.24 -7.38
CA GLU A 369 -18.59 -9.12 -6.44
C GLU A 369 -17.40 -8.40 -5.78
N GLU A 370 -16.64 -7.61 -6.53
CA GLU A 370 -15.52 -6.85 -5.97
C GLU A 370 -15.98 -5.88 -4.88
N PHE A 371 -17.08 -5.16 -5.06
CA PHE A 371 -17.63 -4.28 -4.02
C PHE A 371 -18.27 -5.06 -2.87
N ALA A 372 -19.04 -6.10 -3.17
CA ALA A 372 -19.82 -6.84 -2.18
C ALA A 372 -18.96 -7.75 -1.29
N TRP A 373 -17.89 -8.33 -1.82
CA TRP A 373 -17.12 -9.40 -1.16
C TRP A 373 -15.69 -9.01 -0.79
N SER A 374 -15.13 -7.97 -1.41
CA SER A 374 -13.82 -7.47 -0.98
C SER A 374 -13.87 -6.91 0.43
N PRO A 375 -12.80 -7.06 1.20
CA PRO A 375 -12.69 -6.34 2.45
C PRO A 375 -12.57 -4.84 2.20
N SER A 376 -13.21 -4.05 3.05
CA SER A 376 -13.20 -2.59 3.05
C SER A 376 -12.22 -2.01 4.07
N ARG A 377 -11.85 -0.74 3.91
CA ARG A 377 -11.32 0.03 5.02
C ARG A 377 -12.42 0.15 6.09
N PRO A 378 -12.11 -0.04 7.39
CA PRO A 378 -13.08 0.16 8.46
C PRO A 378 -13.67 1.58 8.49
N GLU A 379 -14.79 1.73 9.18
CA GLU A 379 -15.24 3.01 9.71
C GLU A 379 -14.40 3.40 10.92
N ALA A 380 -14.36 4.70 11.24
CA ALA A 380 -13.71 5.21 12.43
C ALA A 380 -14.47 6.38 13.03
N VAL A 381 -14.61 6.37 14.36
CA VAL A 381 -15.09 7.48 15.18
C VAL A 381 -13.97 7.87 16.13
N LEU A 382 -13.53 9.11 16.05
CA LEU A 382 -12.30 9.59 16.65
C LEU A 382 -12.63 10.76 17.57
N GLU A 383 -12.51 10.54 18.88
CA GLU A 383 -12.78 11.56 19.91
C GLU A 383 -11.47 12.18 20.37
N ILE A 384 -11.34 13.50 20.23
CA ILE A 384 -10.14 14.23 20.62
C ILE A 384 -10.49 15.32 21.60
N ALA A 385 -9.74 15.41 22.70
CA ALA A 385 -9.78 16.54 23.64
C ALA A 385 -8.37 17.06 23.89
N ALA A 386 -8.18 18.37 23.83
CA ALA A 386 -6.94 19.01 24.23
C ALA A 386 -7.18 20.24 25.10
N GLY A 387 -6.19 20.54 25.93
CA GLY A 387 -6.11 21.73 26.72
C GLY A 387 -4.97 22.62 26.27
N LEU A 388 -5.20 23.94 26.22
CA LEU A 388 -4.18 24.97 25.97
C LEU A 388 -3.91 25.80 27.24
N ASN A 389 -2.66 26.23 27.41
CA ASN A 389 -2.31 27.25 28.38
C ASN A 389 -2.66 28.65 27.86
N VAL A 390 -2.41 29.70 28.68
CA VAL A 390 -2.69 31.11 28.33
C VAL A 390 -1.94 31.59 27.09
N ASP A 391 -0.79 30.97 26.77
CA ASP A 391 0.02 31.30 25.61
C ASP A 391 -0.39 30.49 24.38
N GLY A 392 -1.42 29.65 24.47
CA GLY A 392 -1.91 28.80 23.40
C GLY A 392 -1.07 27.52 23.13
N GLY A 393 -0.17 27.15 24.07
CA GLY A 393 0.57 25.89 23.99
C GLY A 393 -0.28 24.69 24.46
N ILE A 394 -0.17 23.53 23.84
CA ILE A 394 -0.87 22.30 24.24
C ILE A 394 -0.27 21.80 25.56
N VAL A 395 -1.12 21.59 26.58
CA VAL A 395 -0.71 21.10 27.90
C VAL A 395 -1.18 19.69 28.22
N ALA A 396 -2.19 19.19 27.50
CA ALA A 396 -2.66 17.82 27.59
C ALA A 396 -3.46 17.42 26.35
N TRP A 397 -3.44 16.13 26.05
CA TRP A 397 -4.13 15.52 24.89
C TRP A 397 -4.79 14.21 25.30
N ARG A 398 -6.05 14.02 24.91
CA ARG A 398 -6.76 12.74 25.00
C ARG A 398 -7.31 12.39 23.65
N TYR A 399 -7.13 11.13 23.26
CA TYR A 399 -7.55 10.60 21.98
C TYR A 399 -8.10 9.20 22.16
N ASP A 400 -9.34 9.02 21.77
CA ASP A 400 -10.04 7.74 21.80
C ASP A 400 -10.46 7.42 20.37
N GLU A 401 -9.92 6.34 19.81
CA GLU A 401 -10.19 5.84 18.45
C GLU A 401 -11.09 4.63 18.53
N HIS A 402 -12.30 4.71 18.00
CA HIS A 402 -13.24 3.60 17.84
C HIS A 402 -13.27 3.18 16.38
N THR A 403 -12.79 1.97 16.08
CA THR A 403 -12.67 1.44 14.72
C THR A 403 -12.74 -0.09 14.73
N ASN A 404 -12.55 -0.70 13.56
CA ASN A 404 -12.48 -2.15 13.41
C ASN A 404 -11.07 -2.58 13.03
N VAL A 405 -10.82 -3.88 12.92
CA VAL A 405 -9.51 -4.39 12.54
C VAL A 405 -9.14 -4.02 11.09
N HIS A 406 -7.95 -3.47 10.90
CA HIS A 406 -7.36 -3.19 9.59
C HIS A 406 -6.55 -4.39 9.03
N THR A 407 -6.55 -5.52 9.70
CA THR A 407 -5.78 -6.70 9.27
C THR A 407 -6.45 -7.99 9.71
N ALA A 408 -6.27 -9.05 8.93
CA ALA A 408 -6.68 -10.39 9.32
C ALA A 408 -5.71 -11.08 10.32
N ALA A 409 -4.69 -10.37 10.83
CA ALA A 409 -3.65 -10.95 11.69
C ALA A 409 -4.05 -11.13 13.17
N GLY A 410 -5.34 -10.92 13.51
CA GLY A 410 -5.86 -11.13 14.86
C GLY A 410 -5.76 -9.90 15.77
N LEU A 411 -5.92 -10.11 17.07
CA LEU A 411 -6.02 -9.07 18.10
C LEU A 411 -4.72 -8.86 18.91
N ASP A 412 -3.57 -9.21 18.35
CA ASP A 412 -2.30 -8.89 19.00
C ASP A 412 -2.18 -7.36 19.15
N PRO A 413 -2.04 -6.82 20.40
CA PRO A 413 -1.96 -5.39 20.65
C PRO A 413 -0.85 -4.67 19.86
N GLN A 414 0.30 -5.32 19.64
CA GLN A 414 1.39 -4.76 18.85
C GLN A 414 1.00 -4.64 17.37
N VAL A 415 0.31 -5.64 16.84
CA VAL A 415 -0.20 -5.61 15.45
C VAL A 415 -1.30 -4.56 15.32
N LEU A 416 -2.23 -4.49 16.25
CA LEU A 416 -3.30 -3.49 16.26
C LEU A 416 -2.73 -2.07 16.32
N GLY A 417 -1.75 -1.82 17.19
CA GLY A 417 -1.11 -0.52 17.32
C GLY A 417 -0.44 -0.03 16.03
N VAL A 418 0.17 -0.94 15.27
CA VAL A 418 0.82 -0.60 14.00
C VAL A 418 -0.09 -0.72 12.76
N THR A 419 -1.36 -1.07 12.93
CA THR A 419 -2.35 -1.16 11.86
C THR A 419 -3.56 -0.29 12.14
N SER A 420 -4.46 -0.71 13.02
CA SER A 420 -5.68 0.02 13.38
C SER A 420 -5.42 1.29 14.19
N GLY A 421 -4.34 1.37 14.97
CA GLY A 421 -3.88 2.59 15.68
C GLY A 421 -2.77 3.35 14.96
N ARG A 422 -2.55 3.13 13.68
CA ARG A 422 -1.48 3.79 12.91
C ARG A 422 -1.64 5.30 12.94
N ASN A 423 -0.60 6.02 13.39
CA ASN A 423 -0.60 7.49 13.53
C ASN A 423 -1.65 8.06 14.51
N ALA A 424 -2.22 7.28 15.43
CA ALA A 424 -3.08 7.79 16.48
C ALA A 424 -2.33 8.69 17.48
N ILE A 425 -1.02 8.48 17.65
CA ILE A 425 -0.15 9.37 18.44
C ILE A 425 0.32 10.52 17.53
N PRO A 426 -0.03 11.78 17.85
CA PRO A 426 0.34 12.92 17.02
C PRO A 426 1.87 13.16 17.01
N PRO A 427 2.47 13.52 15.86
CA PRO A 427 3.92 13.71 15.71
C PRO A 427 4.40 15.09 16.19
N TYR A 428 3.78 15.63 17.21
CA TYR A 428 4.09 16.95 17.76
C TYR A 428 4.89 16.85 19.05
N ALA A 429 5.37 18.00 19.54
CA ALA A 429 6.17 18.09 20.76
C ALA A 429 5.53 17.37 21.94
N GLU A 430 6.36 16.89 22.85
CA GLU A 430 5.94 16.14 24.01
C GLU A 430 5.02 16.99 24.93
N PHE A 431 3.80 16.57 25.00
CA PHE A 431 2.82 16.96 26.01
C PHE A 431 2.20 15.68 26.59
N PRO A 432 1.72 15.71 27.84
CA PRO A 432 1.03 14.54 28.39
C PRO A 432 -0.16 14.13 27.54
N ALA A 433 -0.17 12.85 27.12
CA ALA A 433 -1.21 12.32 26.28
C ALA A 433 -1.75 10.97 26.77
N ARG A 434 -3.04 10.76 26.59
CA ARG A 434 -3.68 9.44 26.64
C ARG A 434 -4.28 9.14 25.28
N VAL A 435 -3.84 8.04 24.68
CA VAL A 435 -4.30 7.59 23.38
C VAL A 435 -4.76 6.15 23.52
N THR A 436 -6.02 5.86 23.25
CA THR A 436 -6.63 4.54 23.38
C THR A 436 -7.27 4.14 22.07
N LEU A 437 -6.97 2.93 21.63
CA LEU A 437 -7.62 2.29 20.48
C LEU A 437 -8.68 1.31 20.99
N HIS A 438 -9.92 1.50 20.55
CA HIS A 438 -11.04 0.60 20.80
C HIS A 438 -11.39 -0.13 19.50
N ILE A 439 -11.24 -1.44 19.50
CA ILE A 439 -11.69 -2.30 18.39
C ILE A 439 -13.15 -2.67 18.66
N GLU A 440 -14.01 -2.18 17.78
CA GLU A 440 -15.44 -2.39 17.85
C GLU A 440 -15.89 -3.55 16.95
N PRO A 441 -16.96 -4.27 17.28
CA PRO A 441 -17.48 -5.32 16.43
C PRO A 441 -18.08 -4.75 15.15
N THR A 442 -17.86 -5.45 14.03
CA THR A 442 -18.47 -5.10 12.75
C THR A 442 -18.92 -6.33 11.98
N ARG A 443 -20.02 -6.21 11.26
CA ARG A 443 -20.49 -7.22 10.31
C ARG A 443 -19.86 -7.05 8.93
N LEU A 444 -19.26 -5.89 8.63
CA LEU A 444 -18.49 -5.71 7.42
C LEU A 444 -17.20 -6.55 7.46
N ARG A 445 -16.78 -6.99 6.30
CA ARG A 445 -15.46 -7.55 6.14
C ARG A 445 -14.45 -6.41 5.98
N THR A 446 -13.56 -6.28 6.96
CA THR A 446 -12.52 -5.24 6.95
C THR A 446 -11.13 -5.85 6.76
N ALA A 447 -10.23 -5.11 6.15
CA ALA A 447 -8.81 -5.47 6.00
C ALA A 447 -7.96 -4.24 5.64
N ASN A 448 -6.70 -4.51 5.33
CA ASN A 448 -5.72 -3.51 4.96
C ASN A 448 -6.20 -2.65 3.78
N PHE A 449 -5.98 -1.36 3.93
CA PHE A 449 -6.18 -0.35 2.91
C PHE A 449 -4.94 0.54 2.85
N ARG A 450 -4.69 1.25 1.74
CA ARG A 450 -3.57 2.18 1.61
C ARG A 450 -3.58 3.20 2.76
N SER A 451 -2.51 3.31 3.52
CA SER A 451 -2.33 4.08 4.76
C SER A 451 -2.78 3.41 6.07
N LEU A 452 -3.46 2.26 6.02
CA LEU A 452 -4.08 1.68 7.23
C LEU A 452 -4.98 2.73 7.91
N ALA A 453 -4.93 2.85 9.24
CA ALA A 453 -5.68 3.87 9.98
C ALA A 453 -5.05 5.28 9.93
N ALA A 454 -3.85 5.44 9.34
CA ALA A 454 -3.16 6.74 9.38
C ALA A 454 -3.93 7.86 8.69
N ALA A 455 -4.64 7.57 7.58
CA ALA A 455 -5.42 8.61 6.89
C ALA A 455 -6.58 9.11 7.76
N GLU A 456 -7.22 8.22 8.52
CA GLU A 456 -8.29 8.54 9.46
C GLU A 456 -7.75 9.35 10.64
N ASN A 457 -6.70 8.84 11.29
CA ASN A 457 -6.11 9.46 12.46
C ASN A 457 -5.53 10.84 12.14
N VAL A 458 -4.82 10.98 11.01
CA VAL A 458 -4.26 12.27 10.60
C VAL A 458 -5.35 13.23 10.12
N PHE A 459 -6.44 12.75 9.51
CA PHE A 459 -7.60 13.61 9.24
C PHE A 459 -8.13 14.26 10.52
N ALA A 460 -8.34 13.48 11.56
CA ALA A 460 -8.83 13.98 12.83
C ALA A 460 -7.80 14.89 13.54
N ILE A 461 -6.55 14.43 13.68
CA ILE A 461 -5.47 15.15 14.36
C ILE A 461 -5.21 16.50 13.67
N GLU A 462 -5.03 16.52 12.36
CA GLU A 462 -4.66 17.72 11.61
C GLU A 462 -5.82 18.72 11.47
N SER A 463 -7.06 18.24 11.40
CA SER A 463 -8.24 19.10 11.47
C SER A 463 -8.40 19.70 12.88
N PHE A 464 -8.12 18.92 13.92
CA PHE A 464 -8.19 19.38 15.29
C PHE A 464 -7.07 20.38 15.63
N MET A 465 -5.84 20.19 15.10
CA MET A 465 -4.75 21.17 15.21
C MET A 465 -5.13 22.51 14.58
N ASP A 466 -5.85 22.49 13.47
CA ASP A 466 -6.37 23.69 12.81
C ASP A 466 -7.45 24.39 13.66
N GLU A 467 -8.32 23.62 14.32
CA GLU A 467 -9.32 24.13 15.26
C GLU A 467 -8.68 24.72 16.52
N LEU A 468 -7.64 24.08 17.07
CA LEU A 468 -6.87 24.61 18.21
C LEU A 468 -6.16 25.92 17.85
N ALA A 469 -5.60 26.04 16.66
CA ALA A 469 -5.05 27.27 16.14
C ALA A 469 -6.12 28.40 16.11
N GLY A 470 -7.31 28.05 15.60
CA GLY A 470 -8.44 28.99 15.53
C GLY A 470 -8.91 29.50 16.90
N VAL A 471 -9.10 28.60 17.89
CA VAL A 471 -9.54 29.01 19.25
C VAL A 471 -8.47 29.75 20.03
N SER A 472 -7.19 29.63 19.65
CA SER A 472 -6.07 30.39 20.21
C SER A 472 -5.70 31.62 19.38
N ALA A 473 -6.50 31.96 18.36
CA ALA A 473 -6.29 33.07 17.43
C ALA A 473 -4.87 33.08 16.80
N GLN A 474 -4.31 31.90 16.53
CA GLN A 474 -3.01 31.73 15.89
C GLN A 474 -3.19 31.29 14.44
N ASP A 475 -2.19 31.61 13.59
CA ASP A 475 -2.09 31.07 12.25
C ASP A 475 -1.88 29.52 12.30
N PRO A 476 -2.58 28.73 11.49
CA PRO A 476 -2.46 27.27 11.50
C PRO A 476 -1.05 26.73 11.26
N LEU A 477 -0.23 27.38 10.43
CA LEU A 477 1.17 27.05 10.25
C LEU A 477 1.99 27.37 11.48
N ALA A 478 1.87 28.59 12.00
CA ALA A 478 2.60 29.05 13.19
C ALA A 478 2.30 28.14 14.40
N PHE A 479 1.03 27.74 14.57
CA PHE A 479 0.61 26.83 15.63
C PHE A 479 1.29 25.47 15.51
N ARG A 480 1.37 24.87 14.30
CA ARG A 480 2.08 23.61 14.06
C ARG A 480 3.57 23.73 14.31
N LEU A 481 4.21 24.77 13.76
CA LEU A 481 5.65 25.00 13.93
C LEU A 481 6.05 25.19 15.40
N ARG A 482 5.19 25.79 16.21
CA ARG A 482 5.39 25.91 17.66
C ARG A 482 5.53 24.55 18.34
N HIS A 483 4.82 23.53 17.87
CA HIS A 483 4.77 22.19 18.45
C HIS A 483 5.64 21.16 17.74
N ILE A 484 6.41 21.54 16.71
CA ILE A 484 7.34 20.65 16.00
C ILE A 484 8.76 20.89 16.51
N THR A 485 9.36 19.86 17.11
CA THR A 485 10.75 19.88 17.60
C THR A 485 11.73 19.19 16.66
N ASP A 486 11.28 18.20 15.88
CA ASP A 486 12.10 17.51 14.89
C ASP A 486 12.46 18.46 13.73
N LYS A 487 13.77 18.61 13.47
CA LYS A 487 14.27 19.57 12.47
C LYS A 487 13.93 19.19 11.04
N ARG A 488 13.91 17.88 10.71
CA ARG A 488 13.55 17.42 9.37
C ARG A 488 12.05 17.62 9.13
N PHE A 489 11.22 17.31 10.12
CA PHE A 489 9.79 17.52 10.04
C PHE A 489 9.46 19.02 9.92
N ARG A 490 10.09 19.86 10.74
CA ARG A 490 9.95 21.32 10.66
C ARG A 490 10.28 21.86 9.27
N ARG A 491 11.43 21.45 8.70
CA ARG A 491 11.88 21.86 7.36
C ARG A 491 10.81 21.53 6.30
N VAL A 492 10.26 20.32 6.30
CA VAL A 492 9.23 19.89 5.35
C VAL A 492 7.96 20.77 5.45
N VAL A 493 7.56 21.14 6.67
CA VAL A 493 6.40 22.02 6.91
C VAL A 493 6.68 23.47 6.49
N GLU A 494 7.86 24.01 6.77
CA GLU A 494 8.26 25.36 6.37
C GLU A 494 8.35 25.47 4.85
N HIS A 495 8.94 24.47 4.16
CA HIS A 495 9.08 24.50 2.71
C HIS A 495 7.75 24.35 1.97
N VAL A 496 6.81 23.52 2.44
CA VAL A 496 5.49 23.46 1.79
C VAL A 496 4.75 24.77 1.92
N ALA A 497 4.89 25.47 3.05
CA ALA A 497 4.31 26.78 3.25
C ALA A 497 4.94 27.84 2.31
N GLU A 498 6.25 27.83 2.15
CA GLU A 498 6.96 28.71 1.20
C GLU A 498 6.51 28.43 -0.23
N ARG A 499 6.55 27.15 -0.67
CA ARG A 499 6.18 26.74 -2.03
C ARG A 499 4.72 27.05 -2.39
N SER A 500 3.83 27.00 -1.42
CA SER A 500 2.41 27.31 -1.62
C SER A 500 2.08 28.80 -1.53
N GLY A 501 3.03 29.65 -1.12
CA GLY A 501 2.75 31.06 -0.79
C GLY A 501 1.77 31.18 0.38
N TRP A 502 1.98 30.42 1.46
CA TRP A 502 1.15 30.47 2.66
C TRP A 502 1.12 31.90 3.22
N GLY A 503 -0.05 32.38 3.60
CA GLY A 503 -0.26 33.77 4.03
C GLY A 503 -0.80 34.65 2.91
N GLU A 504 -0.63 34.33 1.65
CA GLU A 504 -1.32 34.99 0.56
C GLU A 504 -2.78 34.53 0.49
N ARG A 505 -3.72 35.45 0.39
CA ARG A 505 -5.13 35.10 0.25
C ARG A 505 -5.45 34.79 -1.22
N PRO A 506 -5.85 33.56 -1.56
CA PRO A 506 -6.33 33.28 -2.89
C PRO A 506 -7.61 34.08 -3.16
N GLY A 507 -7.78 34.56 -4.40
CA GLY A 507 -8.94 35.36 -4.78
C GLY A 507 -10.25 34.54 -4.83
N GLY A 508 -11.38 35.24 -4.76
CA GLY A 508 -12.71 34.63 -4.92
C GLY A 508 -13.13 33.79 -3.70
N ARG A 509 -13.71 32.63 -3.95
CA ARG A 509 -14.17 31.69 -2.91
C ARG A 509 -13.17 30.54 -2.72
N ARG A 510 -11.90 30.88 -2.76
CA ARG A 510 -10.81 29.91 -2.57
C ARG A 510 -10.25 30.00 -1.16
N GLY A 511 -9.73 28.90 -0.68
CA GLY A 511 -9.04 28.81 0.60
C GLY A 511 -7.91 27.80 0.55
N ARG A 512 -6.90 28.00 1.38
CA ARG A 512 -5.78 27.07 1.57
C ARG A 512 -5.86 26.42 2.93
N GLY A 513 -5.53 25.15 3.00
CA GLY A 513 -5.45 24.37 4.24
C GLY A 513 -4.18 23.56 4.26
N ILE A 514 -3.52 23.50 5.43
CA ILE A 514 -2.27 22.78 5.66
C ILE A 514 -2.52 21.53 6.51
N ALA A 515 -1.81 20.46 6.21
CA ALA A 515 -1.72 19.25 7.03
C ALA A 515 -0.36 18.58 6.86
N CYS A 516 0.14 17.93 7.91
CA CYS A 516 1.45 17.29 7.90
C CYS A 516 1.49 16.05 8.80
N THR A 517 2.44 15.15 8.54
CA THR A 517 2.62 13.96 9.37
C THR A 517 3.98 13.32 9.16
N VAL A 518 4.30 12.35 10.02
CA VAL A 518 5.43 11.43 9.86
C VAL A 518 4.86 10.03 9.68
N TYR A 519 5.13 9.39 8.55
CA TYR A 519 4.65 8.05 8.24
C TYR A 519 5.82 7.09 8.00
N HIS A 520 6.04 6.16 8.91
CA HIS A 520 7.17 5.22 8.86
C HIS A 520 8.55 5.87 8.62
N GLY A 521 8.78 7.03 9.24
CA GLY A 521 10.03 7.78 9.10
C GLY A 521 10.07 8.70 7.86
N THR A 522 9.08 8.65 6.99
CA THR A 522 8.91 9.64 5.91
C THR A 522 8.17 10.86 6.44
N TYR A 523 8.77 12.03 6.30
CA TYR A 523 8.14 13.30 6.63
C TYR A 523 7.37 13.81 5.42
N VAL A 524 6.14 14.27 5.63
CA VAL A 524 5.30 14.80 4.55
C VAL A 524 4.43 15.95 5.04
N ALA A 525 4.36 17.02 4.27
CA ALA A 525 3.44 18.13 4.48
C ALA A 525 2.77 18.51 3.17
N GLN A 526 1.50 18.92 3.27
CA GLN A 526 0.69 19.32 2.13
C GLN A 526 -0.06 20.61 2.41
N VAL A 527 -0.16 21.45 1.38
CA VAL A 527 -1.11 22.56 1.33
C VAL A 527 -2.07 22.30 0.17
N ALA A 528 -3.37 22.23 0.47
CA ALA A 528 -4.41 22.12 -0.53
C ALA A 528 -5.06 23.51 -0.76
N GLU A 529 -5.32 23.87 -2.02
CA GLU A 529 -6.17 25.00 -2.39
C GLU A 529 -7.48 24.45 -2.97
N VAL A 530 -8.59 24.89 -2.40
CA VAL A 530 -9.93 24.53 -2.88
C VAL A 530 -10.73 25.77 -3.25
N GLU A 531 -11.72 25.58 -4.14
CA GLU A 531 -12.78 26.53 -4.40
C GLU A 531 -14.11 25.96 -3.92
N VAL A 532 -14.87 26.75 -3.14
CA VAL A 532 -16.17 26.34 -2.59
C VAL A 532 -17.26 27.23 -3.13
N SER A 533 -18.21 26.66 -3.88
CA SER A 533 -19.34 27.39 -4.43
C SER A 533 -20.35 27.78 -3.35
N LEU A 534 -21.26 28.73 -3.65
CA LEU A 534 -22.39 29.06 -2.78
C LEU A 534 -23.31 27.88 -2.52
N SER A 535 -23.33 26.91 -3.42
CA SER A 535 -24.13 25.70 -3.26
C SER A 535 -23.42 24.60 -2.45
N GLY A 536 -22.20 24.84 -1.94
CA GLY A 536 -21.41 23.90 -1.19
C GLY A 536 -20.59 22.90 -2.03
N ALA A 537 -20.55 23.07 -3.37
CA ALA A 537 -19.69 22.21 -4.19
C ALA A 537 -18.21 22.57 -3.98
N VAL A 538 -17.39 21.58 -3.70
CA VAL A 538 -15.95 21.70 -3.49
C VAL A 538 -15.21 21.27 -4.73
N ARG A 539 -14.30 22.09 -5.22
CA ARG A 539 -13.33 21.77 -6.28
C ARG A 539 -11.93 21.86 -5.71
N LEU A 540 -11.18 20.78 -5.75
CA LEU A 540 -9.76 20.80 -5.46
C LEU A 540 -9.05 21.49 -6.63
N VAL A 541 -8.35 22.60 -6.33
CA VAL A 541 -7.70 23.41 -7.37
C VAL A 541 -6.25 23.02 -7.53
N LYS A 542 -5.52 22.99 -6.42
CA LYS A 542 -4.08 22.71 -6.43
C LYS A 542 -3.63 22.06 -5.13
N VAL A 543 -2.59 21.24 -5.22
CA VAL A 543 -1.92 20.70 -4.04
C VAL A 543 -0.41 20.90 -4.18
N TRP A 544 0.22 21.44 -3.15
CA TRP A 544 1.66 21.44 -2.95
C TRP A 544 2.00 20.38 -1.90
N CYS A 545 3.01 19.60 -2.17
CA CYS A 545 3.48 18.56 -1.26
C CYS A 545 4.99 18.56 -1.17
N VAL A 546 5.52 18.62 0.02
CA VAL A 546 6.94 18.39 0.30
C VAL A 546 7.08 17.06 1.03
N VAL A 547 8.01 16.22 0.58
CA VAL A 547 8.28 14.89 1.15
C VAL A 547 9.78 14.68 1.34
N ASP A 548 10.15 14.19 2.53
CA ASP A 548 11.51 13.76 2.86
C ASP A 548 11.53 12.27 3.22
N PRO A 549 11.90 11.39 2.28
CA PRO A 549 11.97 9.94 2.49
C PRO A 549 13.38 9.44 2.88
N GLY A 550 14.30 10.32 3.26
CA GLY A 550 15.72 9.96 3.38
C GLY A 550 16.37 9.76 2.01
N GLU A 551 17.32 8.80 1.89
CA GLU A 551 17.94 8.48 0.60
C GLU A 551 16.87 8.16 -0.45
N THR A 552 16.93 8.85 -1.58
CA THR A 552 15.96 8.71 -2.65
C THR A 552 16.54 7.89 -3.80
N VAL A 553 16.04 6.69 -4.04
CA VAL A 553 16.52 5.80 -5.11
C VAL A 553 16.07 6.30 -6.48
N ASN A 554 14.75 6.54 -6.65
CA ASN A 554 14.16 7.04 -7.89
C ASN A 554 13.22 8.23 -7.60
N PRO A 555 13.68 9.49 -7.79
CA PRO A 555 12.87 10.68 -7.53
C PRO A 555 11.55 10.71 -8.31
N GLU A 556 11.51 10.23 -9.56
CA GLU A 556 10.29 10.15 -10.36
C GLU A 556 9.31 9.13 -9.77
N GLY A 557 9.81 7.97 -9.34
CA GLY A 557 8.99 6.97 -8.63
C GLY A 557 8.37 7.53 -7.35
N VAL A 558 9.13 8.34 -6.60
CA VAL A 558 8.63 9.04 -5.41
C VAL A 558 7.49 9.99 -5.77
N ARG A 559 7.68 10.87 -6.77
CA ARG A 559 6.62 11.80 -7.23
C ARG A 559 5.36 11.06 -7.63
N ASN A 560 5.47 10.02 -8.45
CA ASN A 560 4.33 9.23 -8.92
C ASN A 560 3.54 8.60 -7.77
N GLN A 561 4.22 8.11 -6.72
CA GLN A 561 3.56 7.54 -5.56
C GLN A 561 2.85 8.62 -4.71
N ILE A 562 3.46 9.77 -4.52
CA ILE A 562 2.87 10.88 -3.77
C ILE A 562 1.66 11.45 -4.52
N GLU A 563 1.79 11.75 -5.82
CA GLU A 563 0.69 12.26 -6.66
C GLU A 563 -0.49 11.30 -6.69
N GLY A 564 -0.24 10.00 -6.92
CA GLY A 564 -1.28 8.97 -6.91
C GLY A 564 -1.93 8.81 -5.53
N GLY A 565 -1.18 9.00 -4.44
CA GLY A 565 -1.70 9.02 -3.07
C GLY A 565 -2.63 10.20 -2.82
N ILE A 566 -2.22 11.40 -3.24
CA ILE A 566 -3.01 12.63 -3.13
C ILE A 566 -4.32 12.51 -3.91
N GLN A 567 -4.28 12.08 -5.17
CA GLN A 567 -5.48 11.93 -5.99
C GLN A 567 -6.45 10.92 -5.39
N GLN A 568 -5.96 9.79 -4.93
CA GLN A 568 -6.79 8.77 -4.29
C GLN A 568 -7.43 9.29 -3.00
N SER A 569 -6.65 9.93 -2.13
CA SER A 569 -7.18 10.48 -0.87
C SER A 569 -8.14 11.66 -1.10
N ALA A 570 -7.93 12.46 -2.13
CA ALA A 570 -8.90 13.50 -2.53
C ALA A 570 -10.24 12.87 -2.95
N SER A 571 -10.23 11.72 -3.64
CA SER A 571 -11.44 10.96 -3.96
C SER A 571 -12.17 10.51 -2.70
N TRP A 572 -11.44 9.93 -1.73
CA TRP A 572 -12.01 9.53 -0.43
C TRP A 572 -12.62 10.71 0.32
N ALA A 573 -11.89 11.83 0.36
CA ALA A 573 -12.33 13.02 1.09
C ALA A 573 -13.59 13.66 0.49
N LEU A 574 -13.79 13.56 -0.82
CA LEU A 574 -14.82 14.32 -1.52
C LEU A 574 -16.03 13.49 -1.94
N LYS A 575 -15.89 12.15 -2.13
CA LYS A 575 -16.90 11.35 -2.84
C LYS A 575 -17.22 9.99 -2.23
N GLU A 576 -16.24 9.30 -1.62
CA GLU A 576 -16.36 7.86 -1.39
C GLU A 576 -16.95 7.51 -0.03
N GLU A 577 -17.97 6.66 -0.04
CA GLU A 577 -18.62 6.12 1.14
C GLU A 577 -19.22 4.75 0.78
N LEU A 578 -18.83 3.70 1.51
CA LEU A 578 -19.42 2.37 1.35
C LEU A 578 -20.67 2.27 2.22
N LEU A 579 -21.82 2.15 1.58
CA LEU A 579 -23.09 1.99 2.27
C LEU A 579 -23.34 0.52 2.58
N HIS A 580 -23.70 0.21 3.81
CA HIS A 580 -24.01 -1.16 4.20
C HIS A 580 -25.21 -1.27 5.13
N ARG A 581 -25.85 -2.42 5.11
CA ARG A 581 -26.92 -2.80 6.06
C ARG A 581 -26.69 -4.25 6.49
N ASP A 582 -26.57 -4.47 7.79
CA ASP A 582 -26.37 -5.80 8.36
C ASP A 582 -25.17 -6.57 7.73
N GLY A 583 -24.08 -5.87 7.42
CA GLY A 583 -22.90 -6.44 6.80
C GLY A 583 -22.98 -6.67 5.29
N ARG A 584 -24.12 -6.35 4.66
CA ARG A 584 -24.31 -6.39 3.22
C ARG A 584 -24.02 -5.01 2.62
N VAL A 585 -23.12 -4.95 1.66
CA VAL A 585 -22.83 -3.73 0.89
C VAL A 585 -24.01 -3.42 -0.05
N MET A 586 -24.42 -2.15 -0.09
CA MET A 586 -25.61 -1.71 -0.82
C MET A 586 -25.28 -0.99 -2.13
N ASN A 587 -24.08 -0.40 -2.23
CA ASN A 587 -23.62 0.33 -3.40
C ASN A 587 -22.47 -0.44 -4.08
N THR A 588 -22.82 -1.31 -5.02
CA THR A 588 -21.91 -2.31 -5.62
C THR A 588 -21.48 -1.99 -7.05
N GLY A 589 -21.70 -0.78 -7.54
CA GLY A 589 -21.33 -0.33 -8.88
C GLY A 589 -20.77 1.08 -8.90
N TRP A 590 -20.09 1.46 -9.98
CA TRP A 590 -19.52 2.80 -10.17
C TRP A 590 -20.58 3.92 -10.22
N ASP A 591 -21.81 3.60 -10.53
CA ASP A 591 -22.98 4.48 -10.52
C ASP A 591 -23.45 4.82 -9.10
N THR A 592 -23.25 3.91 -8.16
CA THR A 592 -23.69 4.04 -6.77
C THR A 592 -22.53 4.25 -5.79
N TYR A 593 -21.31 3.94 -6.19
CA TYR A 593 -20.06 4.22 -5.45
C TYR A 593 -19.17 5.12 -6.34
N PRO A 594 -19.39 6.44 -6.32
CA PRO A 594 -18.64 7.37 -7.18
C PRO A 594 -17.21 7.53 -6.67
N ILE A 595 -16.24 7.49 -7.60
CA ILE A 595 -14.85 7.87 -7.39
C ILE A 595 -14.54 9.17 -8.14
N ALA A 596 -13.40 9.79 -7.84
CA ALA A 596 -12.92 10.91 -8.63
C ALA A 596 -12.64 10.48 -10.08
N THR A 597 -13.10 11.29 -11.00
CA THR A 597 -12.88 11.14 -12.44
C THR A 597 -11.85 12.15 -12.93
N PHE A 598 -11.45 12.07 -14.19
CA PHE A 598 -10.56 13.06 -14.80
C PHE A 598 -11.06 14.52 -14.66
N ARG A 599 -12.37 14.73 -14.59
CA ARG A 599 -12.98 16.06 -14.39
C ARG A 599 -12.79 16.61 -12.98
N ASP A 600 -12.54 15.74 -12.02
CA ASP A 600 -12.35 16.09 -10.60
C ASP A 600 -10.86 16.31 -10.26
N ALA A 601 -9.97 16.01 -11.21
CA ALA A 601 -8.54 16.18 -11.00
C ALA A 601 -8.20 17.67 -10.75
N PRO A 602 -7.29 17.96 -9.81
CA PRO A 602 -6.80 19.32 -9.61
C PRO A 602 -6.05 19.84 -10.85
N GLU A 603 -5.93 21.14 -10.97
CA GLU A 603 -5.17 21.80 -12.05
C GLU A 603 -3.69 21.40 -12.00
N SER A 604 -3.14 21.24 -10.80
CA SER A 604 -1.79 20.71 -10.59
C SER A 604 -1.61 20.08 -9.22
N ILE A 605 -0.70 19.10 -9.15
CA ILE A 605 -0.10 18.58 -7.93
C ILE A 605 1.41 18.81 -8.07
N GLU A 606 1.97 19.64 -7.19
CA GLU A 606 3.39 19.94 -7.21
C GLU A 606 4.08 19.20 -6.06
N VAL A 607 4.92 18.22 -6.39
CA VAL A 607 5.64 17.40 -5.42
C VAL A 607 7.12 17.77 -5.41
N PHE A 608 7.60 18.19 -4.25
CA PHE A 608 9.01 18.51 -3.98
C PHE A 608 9.60 17.39 -3.11
N VAL A 609 10.54 16.65 -3.69
CA VAL A 609 11.25 15.57 -3.01
C VAL A 609 12.52 16.14 -2.40
N GLU A 610 12.60 16.15 -1.09
CA GLU A 610 13.72 16.69 -0.32
C GLU A 610 14.43 15.55 0.43
N GLY A 611 15.04 14.65 -0.34
CA GLY A 611 15.78 13.53 0.23
C GLY A 611 16.98 13.99 1.05
N ASP A 612 17.24 13.32 2.16
CA ASP A 612 18.47 13.41 2.91
C ASP A 612 19.31 12.17 2.59
N GLU A 613 20.34 12.33 1.73
CA GLU A 613 21.19 11.22 1.29
C GLU A 613 21.99 10.57 2.45
N SER A 614 22.15 11.29 3.56
CA SER A 614 22.80 10.76 4.77
C SER A 614 21.88 9.89 5.63
N ALA A 615 20.56 9.96 5.41
CA ALA A 615 19.57 9.19 6.13
C ALA A 615 19.19 7.92 5.36
N ALA A 616 18.93 6.83 6.09
CA ALA A 616 18.44 5.60 5.47
C ALA A 616 17.15 5.84 4.68
N PRO A 617 16.95 5.15 3.55
CA PRO A 617 15.74 5.29 2.76
C PRO A 617 14.50 4.83 3.55
N THR A 618 13.41 5.58 3.43
CA THR A 618 12.09 5.21 3.95
C THR A 618 11.12 4.96 2.79
N GLY A 619 9.87 4.63 3.07
CA GLY A 619 8.94 4.27 2.02
C GLY A 619 7.95 5.37 1.67
N VAL A 620 7.55 5.46 0.42
CA VAL A 620 6.67 6.52 -0.10
C VAL A 620 5.36 6.02 -0.71
N GLY A 621 5.05 4.74 -0.61
CA GLY A 621 3.83 4.16 -1.18
C GLY A 621 2.53 4.76 -0.62
N GLU A 622 2.54 5.21 0.62
CA GLU A 622 1.36 5.65 1.36
C GLU A 622 1.39 7.12 1.85
N PRO A 623 2.56 7.74 2.19
CA PRO A 623 2.60 9.06 2.82
C PRO A 623 1.81 10.14 2.09
N GLY A 624 1.78 10.11 0.75
CA GLY A 624 1.03 11.08 -0.04
C GLY A 624 -0.48 11.06 0.23
N ALA A 625 -1.04 9.91 0.62
CA ALA A 625 -2.47 9.80 0.89
C ALA A 625 -2.86 10.26 2.31
N VAL A 626 -1.90 10.32 3.23
CA VAL A 626 -2.20 10.46 4.67
C VAL A 626 -2.72 11.85 5.06
N PRO A 627 -2.05 12.99 4.75
CA PRO A 627 -2.51 14.31 5.20
C PRO A 627 -3.54 14.96 4.27
N THR A 628 -3.81 14.40 3.08
CA THR A 628 -4.60 15.06 2.02
C THR A 628 -6.02 15.41 2.45
N ALA A 629 -6.73 14.49 3.09
CA ALA A 629 -8.11 14.72 3.50
C ALA A 629 -8.22 15.88 4.52
N ALA A 630 -7.28 15.97 5.46
CA ALA A 630 -7.21 17.06 6.41
C ALA A 630 -6.87 18.39 5.73
N ALA A 631 -5.88 18.41 4.83
CA ALA A 631 -5.53 19.62 4.09
C ALA A 631 -6.72 20.15 3.30
N ILE A 632 -7.49 19.27 2.64
CA ILE A 632 -8.73 19.65 1.91
C ILE A 632 -9.80 20.20 2.88
N ALA A 633 -10.06 19.53 4.01
CA ALA A 633 -11.08 19.95 4.98
C ALA A 633 -10.73 21.31 5.61
N ASN A 634 -9.45 21.55 5.94
CA ASN A 634 -8.95 22.83 6.43
C ASN A 634 -9.07 23.92 5.36
N ALA A 635 -8.79 23.60 4.09
CA ALA A 635 -8.98 24.52 2.97
C ALA A 635 -10.46 24.88 2.75
N VAL A 636 -11.39 23.92 2.89
CA VAL A 636 -12.84 24.16 2.82
C VAL A 636 -13.27 25.13 3.91
N PHE A 637 -12.77 24.95 5.13
CA PHE A 637 -13.03 25.90 6.22
C PHE A 637 -12.49 27.30 5.90
N ALA A 638 -11.26 27.41 5.43
CA ALA A 638 -10.66 28.69 5.05
C ALA A 638 -11.41 29.40 3.91
N ALA A 639 -11.99 28.63 2.96
CA ALA A 639 -12.72 29.15 1.81
C ALA A 639 -14.16 29.57 2.15
N SER A 640 -14.81 28.93 3.11
CA SER A 640 -16.27 29.02 3.29
C SER A 640 -16.76 29.18 4.73
N GLY A 641 -15.88 29.01 5.73
CA GLY A 641 -16.26 28.94 7.13
C GLY A 641 -16.90 27.61 7.55
N ALA A 642 -17.11 26.67 6.62
CA ALA A 642 -17.71 25.37 6.90
C ALA A 642 -16.68 24.42 7.55
N ARG A 643 -16.79 24.18 8.85
CA ARG A 643 -15.96 23.20 9.56
C ARG A 643 -16.63 21.83 9.53
N LEU A 644 -16.09 20.92 8.75
CA LEU A 644 -16.57 19.55 8.66
C LEU A 644 -15.63 18.60 9.41
N ARG A 645 -16.22 17.74 10.20
CA ARG A 645 -15.55 16.68 10.98
C ARG A 645 -15.93 15.28 10.50
N SER A 646 -16.48 15.19 9.31
CA SER A 646 -16.78 13.92 8.65
C SER A 646 -16.54 14.01 7.15
N VAL A 647 -16.12 12.90 6.55
CA VAL A 647 -15.99 12.72 5.11
C VAL A 647 -17.07 11.75 4.62
N PRO A 648 -17.41 11.75 3.31
CA PRO A 648 -16.95 12.67 2.29
C PRO A 648 -17.54 14.08 2.42
N LEU A 649 -16.78 15.09 1.97
CA LEU A 649 -17.17 16.50 2.00
C LEU A 649 -18.14 16.80 0.84
N THR A 650 -19.31 16.14 0.87
CA THR A 650 -20.31 16.27 -0.18
C THR A 650 -20.88 17.69 -0.23
N ARG A 651 -21.36 18.08 -1.40
CA ARG A 651 -22.01 19.37 -1.63
C ARG A 651 -23.07 19.71 -0.56
N GLU A 652 -23.87 18.73 -0.18
CA GLU A 652 -24.92 18.91 0.82
C GLU A 652 -24.36 19.13 2.22
N ARG A 653 -23.39 18.29 2.65
CA ARG A 653 -22.72 18.41 3.96
C ARG A 653 -22.02 19.76 4.09
N VAL A 654 -21.29 20.19 3.06
CA VAL A 654 -20.60 21.49 3.06
C VAL A 654 -21.60 22.65 3.13
N ARG A 655 -22.65 22.64 2.27
CA ARG A 655 -23.68 23.69 2.29
C ARG A 655 -24.36 23.81 3.66
N LYS A 656 -24.66 22.69 4.31
CA LYS A 656 -25.29 22.67 5.65
C LYS A 656 -24.39 23.22 6.74
N ALA A 657 -23.07 23.09 6.60
CA ALA A 657 -22.08 23.57 7.56
C ALA A 657 -21.61 25.02 7.32
N MET A 658 -21.95 25.62 6.16
CA MET A 658 -21.60 27.02 5.88
C MET A 658 -22.36 27.95 6.84
N PRO A 659 -21.70 29.00 7.39
CA PRO A 659 -22.39 30.03 8.14
C PRO A 659 -23.42 30.72 7.23
N GLY A 660 -24.59 31.05 7.79
CA GLY A 660 -25.71 31.65 7.07
C GLY A 660 -25.42 33.05 6.52
#